data_2094144703b4050caa7f488f137a2d59
#
_entry.id   2094144703b4050caa7f488f137a2d59
#
_cell.length_a   1.000
_cell.length_b   1.000
_cell.length_c   1.000
_cell.angle_alpha   90.00
_cell.angle_beta   90.00
_cell.angle_gamma   90.00
#
_symmetry.space_group_name_H-M   'P 1'
#
loop_
_entity.id
_entity.type
_entity.pdbx_description
1 polymer ?
#
loop_
_entity_poly.entity_id
_entity_poly.type
_entity_poly.pdbx_seq_one_letter_code
_entity_poly.pdbx_strand_id
1 'polypeptide(L)'
;MSQTSQPVDSELVRLFDLSLDAFCIAGFDGYLRLANPALAKMLGYTQEELLARPFMDHVHPEDVESVQAAFAELADGKDIVGFETRQVCADGSVRWLQWNTHTRPEEGVVYGVARDVTARRGASSELDALRRLATLVAERVQPQDLFAVVAEEVSRVVDVSAVSVVRYEVDGTATELANFNRGEKLFATGVRWNIEGTNILRLVRDSAAAARIDDYSQTDGEMAEIVRNAGVTSTVGVPVVVAGRLWGTMVGSTTESGPLPDDTASRLADFTELLATAIENAESREALERLAEEQSALRRVATLVAEGMRPDEVFSAVSQEVARLFGTETAAVLKFDHDAPAIVFVGVAGNISKSLPLGTRWELDDSLAAAEVFRTGRSARADGRDWSTVTGPAGEVGRRLSIVSTVASPIVVEGRRWGAMAVSAQRLLPPDTGERLEKFTELVATAIANAEHKSELAASRRRIVAAADEARRRIRRDLHDGAQQRLVSLSLALRAAEADVPPDGDALRSELSNIAEGLADAVADLQELSRGIHPAILSKGGLGPALKMLAQRSTIPIELDVRTDERLPHPIEIAAYFITSEAVANATKHANASRIDVSLAQRNGSLLLSIRDDGVGGADRTRGSGLVGLTDRVDALGGTIDIESTPGAGTSLVVVLPLDAEPMQE
;
A
#
# COMPACT_ATOMS: atom_id res chain seq x y z
N MET A 1 3.51 -93.62 42.28
CA MET A 1 3.28 -92.18 42.17
C MET A 1 3.88 -91.69 40.83
N SER A 2 3.14 -91.71 39.76
CA SER A 2 3.53 -91.27 38.45
C SER A 2 2.27 -91.05 37.61
N GLN A 3 1.60 -89.91 37.70
CA GLN A 3 0.50 -89.53 36.81
C GLN A 3 0.12 -88.06 37.06
N THR A 4 0.98 -87.08 36.68
CA THR A 4 0.54 -85.65 36.62
C THR A 4 1.34 -84.81 35.66
N SER A 5 2.21 -85.32 34.78
CA SER A 5 3.00 -84.53 33.85
C SER A 5 2.42 -84.43 32.40
N GLN A 6 1.55 -85.33 31.96
CA GLN A 6 1.01 -85.34 30.58
C GLN A 6 0.01 -84.24 30.18
N PRO A 7 -0.89 -83.70 31.02
CA PRO A 7 -1.80 -82.64 30.59
C PRO A 7 -1.12 -81.27 30.47
N VAL A 8 -0.09 -80.98 31.25
CA VAL A 8 0.58 -79.63 31.21
C VAL A 8 1.42 -79.43 29.96
N ASP A 9 2.11 -80.47 29.50
CA ASP A 9 2.92 -80.41 28.28
C ASP A 9 2.04 -80.14 27.01
N SER A 10 0.85 -80.77 26.96
CA SER A 10 -0.08 -80.55 25.82
C SER A 10 -0.73 -79.14 25.83
N GLU A 11 -0.93 -78.53 26.98
CA GLU A 11 -1.46 -77.18 27.15
C GLU A 11 -0.39 -76.14 26.85
N LEU A 12 0.84 -76.35 27.23
CA LEU A 12 1.98 -75.48 26.93
C LEU A 12 2.27 -75.43 25.43
N VAL A 13 2.22 -76.56 24.74
CA VAL A 13 2.35 -76.61 23.27
C VAL A 13 1.21 -75.84 22.61
N ARG A 14 -0.03 -75.98 23.06
CA ARG A 14 -1.15 -75.23 22.54
C ARG A 14 -1.01 -73.71 22.76
N LEU A 15 -0.56 -73.25 23.90
CA LEU A 15 -0.30 -71.83 24.16
C LEU A 15 0.81 -71.28 23.26
N PHE A 16 1.84 -72.02 22.99
CA PHE A 16 2.91 -71.67 22.08
C PHE A 16 2.40 -71.54 20.64
N ASP A 17 1.58 -72.52 20.19
CA ASP A 17 1.03 -72.52 18.82
C ASP A 17 -0.06 -71.49 18.57
N LEU A 18 -0.87 -71.19 19.60
CA LEU A 18 -1.99 -70.26 19.51
C LEU A 18 -1.62 -68.81 19.81
N SER A 19 -0.38 -68.54 20.26
CA SER A 19 0.07 -67.18 20.54
C SER A 19 0.09 -66.33 19.30
N LEU A 20 -0.33 -65.06 19.45
CA LEU A 20 -0.21 -64.03 18.40
C LEU A 20 1.18 -63.38 18.37
N ASP A 21 1.91 -63.42 19.51
CA ASP A 21 3.32 -63.00 19.56
C ASP A 21 4.21 -64.12 19.01
N ALA A 22 5.27 -63.76 18.34
CA ALA A 22 6.25 -64.69 17.81
C ALA A 22 7.13 -65.23 18.93
N PHE A 23 7.21 -66.56 19.06
CA PHE A 23 8.09 -67.25 20.00
C PHE A 23 9.13 -68.07 19.28
N CYS A 24 10.35 -68.06 19.76
CA CYS A 24 11.40 -68.97 19.30
C CYS A 24 12.34 -69.39 20.41
N ILE A 25 13.03 -70.49 20.15
CA ILE A 25 14.20 -70.96 20.95
C ILE A 25 15.37 -71.01 19.97
N ALA A 26 16.41 -70.22 20.24
CA ALA A 26 17.65 -70.23 19.46
C ALA A 26 18.80 -70.91 20.22
N GLY A 27 19.65 -71.60 19.51
CA GLY A 27 20.90 -72.08 19.99
C GLY A 27 22.03 -71.06 19.83
N PHE A 28 23.07 -71.15 20.68
CA PHE A 28 24.28 -70.31 20.50
C PHE A 28 25.08 -70.66 19.24
N ASP A 29 24.68 -71.75 18.54
CA ASP A 29 25.17 -72.13 17.26
C ASP A 29 24.59 -71.30 16.10
N GLY A 30 23.66 -70.33 16.38
CA GLY A 30 23.06 -69.47 15.45
C GLY A 30 21.81 -69.97 14.70
N TYR A 31 21.30 -71.17 15.11
CA TYR A 31 20.10 -71.76 14.53
C TYR A 31 18.91 -71.72 15.51
N LEU A 32 17.71 -71.53 14.90
CA LEU A 32 16.49 -71.74 15.65
C LEU A 32 16.27 -73.24 15.94
N ARG A 33 15.99 -73.56 17.17
CA ARG A 33 15.61 -74.91 17.56
C ARG A 33 14.08 -75.10 17.58
N LEU A 34 13.37 -74.04 17.81
CA LEU A 34 11.90 -73.99 17.79
C LEU A 34 11.41 -72.62 17.32
N ALA A 35 10.38 -72.63 16.55
CA ALA A 35 9.65 -71.40 16.13
C ALA A 35 8.15 -71.70 16.13
N ASN A 36 7.34 -70.80 16.68
CA ASN A 36 5.89 -70.96 16.67
C ASN A 36 5.27 -70.53 15.29
N PRO A 37 4.03 -70.92 15.03
CA PRO A 37 3.33 -70.52 13.78
C PRO A 37 3.25 -69.02 13.57
N ALA A 38 3.20 -68.21 14.66
CA ALA A 38 3.15 -66.75 14.57
C ALA A 38 4.45 -66.18 14.00
N LEU A 39 5.65 -66.67 14.39
CA LEU A 39 6.93 -66.23 13.82
C LEU A 39 7.02 -66.59 12.33
N ALA A 40 6.63 -67.81 11.99
CA ALA A 40 6.61 -68.28 10.59
C ALA A 40 5.70 -67.41 9.72
N LYS A 41 4.46 -67.16 10.15
CA LYS A 41 3.51 -66.29 9.47
C LYS A 41 3.99 -64.83 9.38
N MET A 42 4.61 -64.33 10.43
CA MET A 42 5.11 -62.96 10.51
C MET A 42 6.23 -62.71 9.49
N LEU A 43 7.12 -63.64 9.30
CA LEU A 43 8.25 -63.54 8.40
C LEU A 43 7.95 -64.12 6.98
N GLY A 44 6.83 -64.82 6.83
CA GLY A 44 6.41 -65.40 5.54
C GLY A 44 7.16 -66.69 5.18
N TYR A 45 7.94 -67.28 6.11
CA TYR A 45 8.63 -68.54 5.91
C TYR A 45 7.83 -69.70 6.56
N THR A 46 8.10 -70.90 6.12
CA THR A 46 7.65 -72.09 6.84
C THR A 46 8.51 -72.31 8.13
N GLN A 47 7.98 -73.04 9.11
CA GLN A 47 8.77 -73.37 10.29
C GLN A 47 10.01 -74.16 9.95
N GLU A 48 9.93 -75.06 8.97
CA GLU A 48 11.05 -75.88 8.46
C GLU A 48 12.15 -75.00 7.85
N GLU A 49 11.79 -73.99 7.07
CA GLU A 49 12.75 -73.05 6.48
C GLU A 49 13.46 -72.21 7.56
N LEU A 50 12.72 -71.76 8.58
CA LEU A 50 13.29 -70.98 9.70
C LEU A 50 14.28 -71.81 10.53
N LEU A 51 14.03 -73.10 10.68
CA LEU A 51 14.91 -73.99 11.44
C LEU A 51 16.11 -74.46 10.62
N ALA A 52 16.02 -74.47 9.26
CA ALA A 52 17.06 -74.97 8.37
C ALA A 52 18.22 -74.01 8.15
N ARG A 53 18.05 -72.70 8.44
CA ARG A 53 19.04 -71.65 8.17
C ARG A 53 19.43 -70.94 9.46
N PRO A 54 20.62 -70.34 9.50
CA PRO A 54 20.96 -69.41 10.60
C PRO A 54 19.96 -68.26 10.69
N PHE A 55 19.49 -67.93 11.91
CA PHE A 55 18.54 -66.83 12.06
C PHE A 55 19.13 -65.49 11.63
N MET A 56 20.44 -65.32 11.55
CA MET A 56 21.14 -64.17 11.03
C MET A 56 20.82 -63.88 9.55
N ASP A 57 20.46 -64.91 8.76
CA ASP A 57 20.10 -64.78 7.36
C ASP A 57 18.77 -64.02 7.16
N HIS A 58 17.96 -63.92 8.22
CA HIS A 58 16.70 -63.16 8.21
C HIS A 58 16.88 -61.74 8.76
N VAL A 59 18.07 -61.41 9.31
CA VAL A 59 18.36 -60.07 9.85
C VAL A 59 18.76 -59.16 8.69
N HIS A 60 18.21 -57.89 8.69
CA HIS A 60 18.62 -56.91 7.73
C HIS A 60 20.12 -56.65 7.76
N PRO A 61 20.84 -56.51 6.63
CA PRO A 61 22.31 -56.38 6.59
C PRO A 61 22.88 -55.33 7.53
N GLU A 62 22.19 -54.15 7.66
CA GLU A 62 22.65 -53.08 8.56
C GLU A 62 22.47 -53.37 10.06
N ASP A 63 21.67 -54.36 10.42
CA ASP A 63 21.43 -54.71 11.83
C ASP A 63 22.24 -55.93 12.29
N VAL A 64 22.96 -56.59 11.39
CA VAL A 64 23.73 -57.80 11.65
C VAL A 64 24.75 -57.59 12.79
N GLU A 65 25.50 -56.48 12.76
CA GLU A 65 26.51 -56.17 13.76
C GLU A 65 25.88 -55.99 15.16
N SER A 66 24.74 -55.25 15.23
CA SER A 66 24.03 -55.02 16.48
C SER A 66 23.40 -56.28 17.05
N VAL A 67 22.88 -57.15 16.18
CA VAL A 67 22.35 -58.46 16.59
C VAL A 67 23.46 -59.40 17.11
N GLN A 68 24.62 -59.40 16.44
CA GLN A 68 25.79 -60.16 16.92
C GLN A 68 26.25 -59.70 18.30
N ALA A 69 26.32 -58.38 18.53
CA ALA A 69 26.67 -57.80 19.82
C ALA A 69 25.66 -58.22 20.92
N ALA A 70 24.35 -58.10 20.60
CA ALA A 70 23.29 -58.54 21.50
C ALA A 70 23.37 -60.04 21.83
N PHE A 71 23.68 -60.87 20.83
CA PHE A 71 23.81 -62.31 21.03
C PHE A 71 25.02 -62.70 21.88
N ALA A 72 26.11 -61.93 21.84
CA ALA A 72 27.26 -62.08 22.69
C ALA A 72 26.90 -61.81 24.18
N GLU A 73 26.08 -60.75 24.43
CA GLU A 73 25.60 -60.45 25.80
C GLU A 73 24.69 -61.57 26.34
N LEU A 74 23.86 -62.16 25.47
CA LEU A 74 23.04 -63.32 25.83
C LEU A 74 23.89 -64.55 26.21
N ALA A 75 25.02 -64.78 25.52
CA ALA A 75 25.95 -65.81 25.81
C ALA A 75 26.63 -65.61 27.17
N ASP A 76 26.83 -64.33 27.58
CA ASP A 76 27.35 -63.99 28.94
C ASP A 76 26.27 -64.06 30.06
N GLY A 77 25.06 -64.50 29.73
CA GLY A 77 23.99 -64.70 30.70
C GLY A 77 23.14 -63.45 30.98
N LYS A 78 23.18 -62.40 30.09
CA LYS A 78 22.38 -61.24 30.27
C LYS A 78 21.10 -61.33 29.41
N ASP A 79 19.95 -61.10 30.02
CA ASP A 79 18.68 -60.97 29.28
C ASP A 79 18.59 -59.64 28.55
N ILE A 80 17.91 -59.63 27.41
CA ILE A 80 17.70 -58.43 26.61
C ILE A 80 16.20 -58.16 26.50
N VAL A 81 15.80 -56.91 26.76
CA VAL A 81 14.41 -56.49 26.73
C VAL A 81 14.27 -55.30 25.80
N GLY A 82 13.29 -55.38 24.89
CA GLY A 82 12.92 -54.25 24.01
C GLY A 82 13.89 -54.00 22.85
N PHE A 83 14.70 -54.97 22.46
CA PHE A 83 15.64 -54.86 21.36
C PHE A 83 14.92 -54.91 20.02
N GLU A 84 15.04 -53.86 19.23
CA GLU A 84 14.35 -53.73 17.94
C GLU A 84 15.32 -53.96 16.79
N THR A 85 14.93 -54.84 15.85
CA THR A 85 15.71 -55.20 14.66
C THR A 85 14.83 -55.27 13.42
N ARG A 86 15.41 -55.02 12.29
CA ARG A 86 14.78 -55.30 10.98
C ARG A 86 14.98 -56.76 10.62
N GLN A 87 13.89 -57.38 10.17
CA GLN A 87 13.90 -58.74 9.65
C GLN A 87 13.45 -58.73 8.20
N VAL A 88 14.16 -59.48 7.34
CA VAL A 88 13.83 -59.65 5.95
C VAL A 88 12.87 -60.82 5.80
N CYS A 89 11.68 -60.55 5.28
CA CYS A 89 10.64 -61.56 5.04
C CYS A 89 10.92 -62.38 3.75
N ALA A 90 10.20 -63.47 3.57
CA ALA A 90 10.33 -64.38 2.43
C ALA A 90 10.00 -63.70 1.07
N ASP A 91 9.13 -62.65 1.09
CA ASP A 91 8.78 -61.82 -0.05
C ASP A 91 9.74 -60.65 -0.32
N GLY A 92 10.82 -60.56 0.47
CA GLY A 92 11.79 -59.46 0.45
C GLY A 92 11.37 -58.20 1.22
N SER A 93 10.18 -58.15 1.76
CA SER A 93 9.76 -57.04 2.62
C SER A 93 10.49 -57.02 3.95
N VAL A 94 10.58 -55.83 4.59
CA VAL A 94 11.28 -55.63 5.83
C VAL A 94 10.27 -55.37 6.94
N ARG A 95 10.39 -56.10 8.08
CA ARG A 95 9.60 -55.89 9.28
C ARG A 95 10.46 -55.50 10.45
N TRP A 96 9.99 -54.60 11.29
CA TRP A 96 10.60 -54.27 12.57
C TRP A 96 10.04 -55.18 13.67
N LEU A 97 10.93 -56.01 14.26
CA LEU A 97 10.56 -56.86 15.39
C LEU A 97 11.21 -56.34 16.67
N GLN A 98 10.39 -56.20 17.72
CA GLN A 98 10.86 -55.90 19.07
C GLN A 98 11.01 -57.21 19.83
N TRP A 99 12.25 -57.53 20.25
CA TRP A 99 12.63 -58.77 20.92
C TRP A 99 12.73 -58.57 22.41
N ASN A 100 12.17 -59.53 23.18
CA ASN A 100 12.47 -59.77 24.57
C ASN A 100 13.06 -61.17 24.65
N THR A 101 14.28 -61.30 25.13
CA THR A 101 15.01 -62.55 25.12
C THR A 101 15.50 -62.88 26.54
N HIS A 102 15.36 -64.17 26.93
CA HIS A 102 15.84 -64.70 28.16
C HIS A 102 16.82 -65.84 27.86
N THR A 103 18.01 -65.78 28.44
CA THR A 103 19.07 -66.73 28.14
C THR A 103 19.22 -67.78 29.21
N ARG A 104 19.57 -68.99 28.78
CA ARG A 104 19.98 -70.16 29.66
C ARG A 104 21.30 -70.70 29.14
N PRO A 105 22.43 -70.06 29.50
CA PRO A 105 23.73 -70.44 28.96
C PRO A 105 24.09 -71.86 29.32
N GLU A 106 23.70 -72.37 30.50
CA GLU A 106 23.92 -73.74 30.95
C GLU A 106 23.19 -74.80 30.11
N GLU A 107 22.08 -74.43 29.47
CA GLU A 107 21.30 -75.26 28.52
C GLU A 107 21.70 -75.03 27.06
N GLY A 108 22.49 -73.98 26.78
CA GLY A 108 22.94 -73.60 25.45
C GLY A 108 21.82 -73.01 24.60
N VAL A 109 20.82 -72.34 25.23
CA VAL A 109 19.65 -71.81 24.51
C VAL A 109 19.26 -70.42 24.96
N VAL A 110 18.59 -69.73 24.06
CA VAL A 110 17.96 -68.41 24.22
C VAL A 110 16.47 -68.52 23.87
N TYR A 111 15.62 -68.09 24.78
CA TYR A 111 14.18 -67.95 24.55
C TYR A 111 13.86 -66.55 24.08
N GLY A 112 13.28 -66.44 22.91
CA GLY A 112 12.92 -65.15 22.28
C GLY A 112 11.42 -64.99 22.12
N VAL A 113 10.92 -63.80 22.48
CA VAL A 113 9.58 -63.35 22.15
C VAL A 113 9.71 -62.12 21.30
N ALA A 114 9.08 -62.12 20.14
CA ALA A 114 9.09 -60.98 19.23
C ALA A 114 7.68 -60.45 18.95
N ARG A 115 7.59 -59.16 18.89
CA ARG A 115 6.37 -58.47 18.47
C ARG A 115 6.66 -57.61 17.24
N ASP A 116 5.78 -57.68 16.23
CA ASP A 116 5.85 -56.80 15.08
C ASP A 116 5.47 -55.35 15.50
N VAL A 117 6.43 -54.43 15.34
CA VAL A 117 6.28 -53.02 15.68
C VAL A 117 6.36 -52.14 14.44
N THR A 118 6.31 -52.71 13.23
CA THR A 118 6.44 -52.00 11.95
C THR A 118 5.41 -50.88 11.82
N ALA A 119 4.13 -51.20 12.01
CA ALA A 119 3.05 -50.23 11.94
C ALA A 119 3.18 -49.11 12.99
N ARG A 120 3.58 -49.49 14.26
CA ARG A 120 3.79 -48.50 15.33
C ARG A 120 4.94 -47.55 15.00
N ARG A 121 6.04 -48.05 14.45
CA ARG A 121 7.19 -47.23 14.04
C ARG A 121 6.86 -46.34 12.86
N GLY A 122 6.13 -46.87 11.87
CA GLY A 122 5.65 -46.09 10.72
C GLY A 122 4.82 -44.92 11.19
N ALA A 123 3.80 -45.15 12.01
CA ALA A 123 2.93 -44.09 12.55
C ALA A 123 3.69 -43.05 13.40
N SER A 124 4.68 -43.51 14.22
CA SER A 124 5.51 -42.57 14.99
C SER A 124 6.39 -41.69 14.09
N SER A 125 7.01 -42.27 13.06
CA SER A 125 7.85 -41.55 12.10
C SER A 125 7.05 -40.52 11.31
N GLU A 126 5.81 -40.86 10.91
CA GLU A 126 4.89 -40.00 10.21
C GLU A 126 4.45 -38.81 11.07
N LEU A 127 4.08 -39.08 12.33
CA LEU A 127 3.71 -38.03 13.29
C LEU A 127 4.88 -37.06 13.57
N ASP A 128 6.09 -37.57 13.66
CA ASP A 128 7.28 -36.75 13.88
C ASP A 128 7.63 -35.91 12.65
N ALA A 129 7.44 -36.44 11.45
CA ALA A 129 7.57 -35.69 10.21
C ALA A 129 6.51 -34.55 10.10
N LEU A 130 5.25 -34.87 10.38
CA LEU A 130 4.16 -33.89 10.41
C LEU A 130 4.42 -32.79 11.44
N ARG A 131 4.93 -33.12 12.63
CA ARG A 131 5.31 -32.13 13.65
C ARG A 131 6.45 -31.22 13.19
N ARG A 132 7.50 -31.77 12.57
CA ARG A 132 8.60 -30.96 12.02
C ARG A 132 8.10 -29.99 10.97
N LEU A 133 7.27 -30.46 10.04
CA LEU A 133 6.68 -29.63 8.99
C LEU A 133 5.75 -28.56 9.57
N ALA A 134 4.90 -28.90 10.55
CA ALA A 134 4.04 -27.92 11.23
C ALA A 134 4.87 -26.82 11.93
N THR A 135 6.05 -27.16 12.47
CA THR A 135 6.96 -26.18 13.06
C THR A 135 7.51 -25.23 11.98
N LEU A 136 7.94 -25.75 10.82
CA LEU A 136 8.43 -24.92 9.71
C LEU A 136 7.34 -23.98 9.16
N VAL A 137 6.10 -24.46 9.08
CA VAL A 137 4.94 -23.61 8.72
C VAL A 137 4.76 -22.48 9.74
N ALA A 138 4.90 -22.78 11.05
CA ALA A 138 4.79 -21.78 12.11
C ALA A 138 5.97 -20.78 12.11
N GLU A 139 7.17 -21.21 11.74
CA GLU A 139 8.38 -20.38 11.63
C GLU A 139 8.41 -19.47 10.39
N ARG A 140 7.37 -19.53 9.56
CA ARG A 140 7.19 -18.67 8.39
C ARG A 140 8.25 -18.83 7.31
N VAL A 141 8.71 -20.05 7.08
CA VAL A 141 9.60 -20.39 5.96
C VAL A 141 8.92 -20.03 4.64
N GLN A 142 9.71 -19.59 3.65
CA GLN A 142 9.17 -19.27 2.33
C GLN A 142 8.52 -20.52 1.71
N PRO A 143 7.35 -20.40 1.04
CA PRO A 143 6.65 -21.56 0.47
C PRO A 143 7.52 -22.43 -0.43
N GLN A 144 8.42 -21.83 -1.21
CA GLN A 144 9.31 -22.52 -2.13
C GLN A 144 10.29 -23.45 -1.40
N ASP A 145 10.84 -23.01 -0.27
CA ASP A 145 11.74 -23.79 0.56
C ASP A 145 10.96 -24.92 1.28
N LEU A 146 9.75 -24.62 1.70
CA LEU A 146 8.86 -25.59 2.35
C LEU A 146 8.49 -26.74 1.40
N PHE A 147 8.19 -26.47 0.12
CA PHE A 147 7.84 -27.51 -0.85
C PHE A 147 8.94 -28.55 -0.99
N ALA A 148 10.20 -28.13 -1.04
CA ALA A 148 11.35 -29.04 -1.14
C ALA A 148 11.49 -29.92 0.11
N VAL A 149 11.37 -29.34 1.29
CA VAL A 149 11.43 -30.06 2.57
C VAL A 149 10.28 -31.05 2.71
N VAL A 150 9.05 -30.64 2.32
CA VAL A 150 7.89 -31.53 2.34
C VAL A 150 8.10 -32.71 1.41
N ALA A 151 8.57 -32.48 0.18
CA ALA A 151 8.81 -33.56 -0.79
C ALA A 151 9.85 -34.56 -0.27
N GLU A 152 10.91 -34.10 0.38
CA GLU A 152 11.92 -34.95 1.00
C GLU A 152 11.38 -35.77 2.18
N GLU A 153 10.70 -35.13 3.13
CA GLU A 153 10.13 -35.81 4.30
C GLU A 153 9.07 -36.84 3.89
N VAL A 154 8.19 -36.48 2.95
CA VAL A 154 7.17 -37.39 2.43
C VAL A 154 7.79 -38.60 1.77
N SER A 155 8.82 -38.43 0.92
CA SER A 155 9.51 -39.56 0.27
C SER A 155 10.09 -40.55 1.30
N ARG A 156 10.64 -40.02 2.41
CA ARG A 156 11.23 -40.83 3.45
C ARG A 156 10.19 -41.63 4.25
N VAL A 157 9.04 -40.97 4.56
CA VAL A 157 8.03 -41.53 5.47
C VAL A 157 7.04 -42.42 4.71
N VAL A 158 6.57 -41.99 3.52
CA VAL A 158 5.57 -42.73 2.73
C VAL A 158 6.19 -43.88 1.95
N ASP A 159 7.52 -43.95 1.90
CA ASP A 159 8.29 -44.98 1.21
C ASP A 159 8.02 -45.01 -0.31
N VAL A 160 8.16 -43.83 -0.94
CA VAL A 160 8.08 -43.67 -2.39
C VAL A 160 9.44 -43.23 -2.96
N SER A 161 9.72 -43.62 -4.21
CA SER A 161 11.01 -43.31 -4.86
C SER A 161 11.14 -41.83 -5.18
N ALA A 162 10.03 -41.16 -5.48
CA ALA A 162 10.01 -39.73 -5.81
C ALA A 162 8.73 -39.07 -5.31
N VAL A 163 8.83 -37.79 -4.97
CA VAL A 163 7.70 -36.91 -4.62
C VAL A 163 7.80 -35.62 -5.41
N SER A 164 6.71 -35.23 -6.07
CA SER A 164 6.55 -33.97 -6.77
C SER A 164 5.46 -33.12 -6.15
N VAL A 165 5.67 -31.82 -6.05
CA VAL A 165 4.65 -30.81 -5.73
C VAL A 165 4.45 -29.92 -6.95
N VAL A 166 3.25 -29.95 -7.50
CA VAL A 166 2.92 -29.33 -8.80
C VAL A 166 1.74 -28.38 -8.62
N ARG A 167 1.84 -27.17 -9.16
CA ARG A 167 0.75 -26.17 -9.17
C ARG A 167 0.06 -26.13 -10.54
N TYR A 168 -1.27 -26.06 -10.56
CA TYR A 168 -2.04 -25.83 -11.78
C TYR A 168 -2.06 -24.35 -12.16
N GLU A 169 -1.83 -24.06 -13.44
CA GLU A 169 -1.84 -22.72 -13.98
C GLU A 169 -3.18 -22.38 -14.66
N VAL A 170 -3.47 -21.08 -14.76
CA VAL A 170 -4.74 -20.59 -15.34
C VAL A 170 -4.86 -20.96 -16.83
N ASP A 171 -3.75 -21.11 -17.54
CA ASP A 171 -3.71 -21.47 -18.96
C ASP A 171 -3.86 -22.98 -19.23
N GLY A 172 -4.13 -23.77 -18.19
CA GLY A 172 -4.34 -25.21 -18.29
C GLY A 172 -3.06 -26.04 -18.24
N THR A 173 -1.89 -25.43 -18.05
CA THR A 173 -0.62 -26.11 -17.78
C THR A 173 -0.43 -26.35 -16.28
N ALA A 174 0.66 -27.04 -15.91
CA ALA A 174 1.06 -27.21 -14.52
C ALA A 174 2.55 -26.94 -14.35
N THR A 175 2.95 -26.37 -13.20
CA THR A 175 4.35 -26.01 -12.91
C THR A 175 4.90 -26.88 -11.79
N GLU A 176 6.04 -27.52 -12.01
CA GLU A 176 6.79 -28.26 -11.00
C GLU A 176 7.41 -27.29 -10.00
N LEU A 177 6.98 -27.33 -8.75
CA LEU A 177 7.49 -26.43 -7.69
C LEU A 177 8.57 -27.08 -6.84
N ALA A 178 8.47 -28.38 -6.60
CA ALA A 178 9.49 -29.15 -5.91
C ALA A 178 9.45 -30.59 -6.39
N ASN A 179 10.63 -31.19 -6.45
CA ASN A 179 10.81 -32.61 -6.75
C ASN A 179 11.92 -33.16 -5.88
N PHE A 180 11.61 -34.23 -5.16
CA PHE A 180 12.58 -35.03 -4.43
C PHE A 180 12.64 -36.45 -4.99
N ASN A 181 13.84 -36.99 -5.12
CA ASN A 181 14.10 -38.29 -5.71
C ASN A 181 15.22 -39.00 -4.96
N ARG A 182 15.06 -40.28 -4.63
CA ARG A 182 16.10 -41.09 -3.97
C ARG A 182 17.27 -41.45 -4.90
N GLY A 183 17.18 -41.17 -6.21
CA GLY A 183 18.19 -41.41 -7.22
C GLY A 183 18.54 -40.19 -8.05
N GLU A 184 18.74 -40.36 -9.37
CA GLU A 184 18.91 -39.23 -10.29
C GLU A 184 17.63 -38.39 -10.37
N LYS A 185 17.78 -37.06 -10.48
CA LYS A 185 16.63 -36.15 -10.58
C LYS A 185 15.79 -36.48 -11.80
N LEU A 186 14.56 -36.96 -11.58
CA LEU A 186 13.62 -37.26 -12.66
C LEU A 186 13.13 -36.01 -13.37
N PHE A 187 12.83 -34.93 -12.60
CA PHE A 187 12.28 -33.71 -13.14
C PHE A 187 12.99 -32.49 -12.54
N ALA A 188 13.12 -31.42 -13.33
CA ALA A 188 13.68 -30.16 -12.85
C ALA A 188 12.57 -29.25 -12.27
N THR A 189 12.88 -28.57 -11.17
CA THR A 189 12.01 -27.55 -10.58
C THR A 189 11.82 -26.37 -11.55
N GLY A 190 10.61 -25.83 -11.66
CA GLY A 190 10.26 -24.73 -12.55
C GLY A 190 9.82 -25.14 -13.94
N VAL A 191 9.87 -26.43 -14.27
CA VAL A 191 9.37 -26.93 -15.56
C VAL A 191 7.85 -26.76 -15.63
N ARG A 192 7.38 -26.31 -16.79
CA ARG A 192 5.94 -26.26 -17.11
C ARG A 192 5.55 -27.46 -17.93
N TRP A 193 4.53 -28.15 -17.45
CA TRP A 193 4.00 -29.36 -18.04
C TRP A 193 2.73 -29.07 -18.82
N ASN A 194 2.68 -29.53 -20.06
CA ASN A 194 1.41 -29.72 -20.75
C ASN A 194 0.76 -31.01 -20.19
N ILE A 195 -0.43 -30.87 -19.62
CA ILE A 195 -1.16 -31.96 -18.95
C ILE A 195 -2.24 -32.58 -19.85
N GLU A 196 -2.12 -32.43 -21.19
CA GLU A 196 -2.94 -33.16 -22.15
C GLU A 196 -2.61 -34.65 -22.15
N GLY A 197 -3.58 -35.49 -22.52
CA GLY A 197 -3.44 -36.95 -22.50
C GLY A 197 -3.77 -37.58 -21.13
N THR A 198 -3.46 -38.86 -20.98
CA THR A 198 -3.75 -39.62 -19.74
C THR A 198 -2.54 -39.58 -18.83
N ASN A 199 -2.61 -38.74 -17.81
CA ASN A 199 -1.56 -38.59 -16.78
C ASN A 199 -2.15 -38.28 -15.42
N ILE A 200 -1.35 -38.45 -14.37
CA ILE A 200 -1.80 -38.31 -12.98
C ILE A 200 -2.26 -36.87 -12.67
N LEU A 201 -1.59 -35.84 -13.22
CA LEU A 201 -1.92 -34.45 -12.98
C LEU A 201 -3.32 -34.11 -13.52
N ARG A 202 -3.64 -34.61 -14.73
CA ARG A 202 -4.96 -34.42 -15.34
C ARG A 202 -6.04 -35.15 -14.55
N LEU A 203 -5.80 -36.40 -14.15
CA LEU A 203 -6.78 -37.19 -13.40
C LEU A 203 -7.16 -36.50 -12.09
N VAL A 204 -6.18 -35.98 -11.33
CA VAL A 204 -6.43 -35.23 -10.11
C VAL A 204 -7.14 -33.92 -10.38
N ARG A 205 -6.74 -33.18 -11.43
CA ARG A 205 -7.38 -31.90 -11.79
C ARG A 205 -8.84 -32.07 -12.14
N ASP A 206 -9.14 -33.08 -12.97
CA ASP A 206 -10.49 -33.28 -13.51
C ASP A 206 -11.45 -33.87 -12.46
N SER A 207 -10.96 -34.66 -11.49
CA SER A 207 -11.75 -35.25 -10.41
C SER A 207 -11.74 -34.44 -9.12
N ALA A 208 -10.76 -33.56 -8.91
CA ALA A 208 -10.45 -32.92 -7.62
C ALA A 208 -10.31 -33.93 -6.45
N ALA A 209 -9.95 -35.17 -6.75
CA ALA A 209 -9.79 -36.28 -5.81
C ALA A 209 -8.46 -37.00 -6.04
N ALA A 210 -8.08 -37.85 -5.08
CA ALA A 210 -6.91 -38.69 -5.25
C ALA A 210 -7.08 -39.61 -6.46
N ALA A 211 -6.01 -39.75 -7.22
CA ALA A 211 -5.97 -40.60 -8.41
C ALA A 211 -4.72 -41.50 -8.39
N ARG A 212 -4.76 -42.57 -9.18
CA ARG A 212 -3.70 -43.58 -9.22
C ARG A 212 -3.49 -44.10 -10.64
N ILE A 213 -2.24 -44.34 -11.00
CA ILE A 213 -1.84 -45.03 -12.23
C ILE A 213 -0.80 -46.08 -11.84
N ASP A 214 -1.15 -47.36 -12.02
CA ASP A 214 -0.28 -48.49 -11.67
C ASP A 214 0.38 -49.10 -12.91
N ASP A 215 0.02 -48.69 -14.13
CA ASP A 215 0.61 -49.13 -15.37
C ASP A 215 0.62 -47.98 -16.40
N TYR A 216 1.80 -47.46 -16.67
CA TYR A 216 1.99 -46.41 -17.67
C TYR A 216 2.04 -46.92 -19.10
N SER A 217 2.05 -48.26 -19.36
CA SER A 217 2.07 -48.82 -20.70
C SER A 217 0.82 -48.47 -21.52
N GLN A 218 -0.30 -48.24 -20.85
CA GLN A 218 -1.61 -47.92 -21.44
C GLN A 218 -1.92 -46.42 -21.47
N THR A 219 -0.99 -45.56 -21.02
CA THR A 219 -1.18 -44.11 -20.97
C THR A 219 -0.65 -43.43 -22.21
N ASP A 220 -1.27 -42.32 -22.63
CA ASP A 220 -0.92 -41.54 -23.82
C ASP A 220 -0.51 -40.10 -23.45
N GLY A 221 0.13 -39.40 -24.37
CA GLY A 221 0.59 -38.02 -24.23
C GLY A 221 2.05 -37.86 -23.83
N GLU A 222 2.54 -36.63 -23.98
CA GLU A 222 3.95 -36.27 -23.77
C GLU A 222 4.44 -36.60 -22.36
N MET A 223 3.62 -36.24 -21.33
CA MET A 223 3.96 -36.51 -19.95
C MET A 223 4.04 -38.00 -19.62
N ALA A 224 3.12 -38.81 -20.17
CA ALA A 224 3.15 -40.24 -19.95
C ALA A 224 4.42 -40.89 -20.55
N GLU A 225 4.90 -40.38 -21.67
CA GLU A 225 6.15 -40.81 -22.28
C GLU A 225 7.37 -40.44 -21.42
N ILE A 226 7.42 -39.24 -20.91
CA ILE A 226 8.48 -38.77 -20.01
C ILE A 226 8.54 -39.65 -18.76
N VAL A 227 7.39 -39.89 -18.11
CA VAL A 227 7.28 -40.72 -16.89
C VAL A 227 7.72 -42.17 -17.14
N ARG A 228 7.32 -42.76 -18.29
CA ARG A 228 7.81 -44.11 -18.69
C ARG A 228 9.31 -44.13 -18.89
N ASN A 229 9.85 -43.12 -19.60
CA ASN A 229 11.30 -43.03 -19.86
C ASN A 229 12.12 -42.87 -18.59
N ALA A 230 11.51 -42.25 -17.55
CA ALA A 230 12.08 -42.13 -16.23
C ALA A 230 12.00 -43.44 -15.40
N GLY A 231 11.44 -44.53 -15.96
CA GLY A 231 11.31 -45.81 -15.28
C GLY A 231 10.25 -45.89 -14.19
N VAL A 232 9.33 -44.92 -14.12
CA VAL A 232 8.25 -44.94 -13.14
C VAL A 232 7.23 -46.02 -13.49
N THR A 233 6.91 -46.86 -12.50
CA THR A 233 5.98 -47.99 -12.64
C THR A 233 4.59 -47.67 -12.10
N SER A 234 4.51 -46.98 -10.97
CA SER A 234 3.23 -46.58 -10.34
C SER A 234 3.32 -45.19 -9.79
N THR A 235 2.21 -44.44 -9.86
CA THR A 235 2.05 -43.11 -9.27
C THR A 235 0.72 -42.95 -8.54
N VAL A 236 0.75 -42.17 -7.48
CA VAL A 236 -0.45 -41.70 -6.73
C VAL A 236 -0.39 -40.19 -6.64
N GLY A 237 -1.45 -39.51 -7.10
CA GLY A 237 -1.61 -38.07 -6.99
C GLY A 237 -2.71 -37.70 -6.00
N VAL A 238 -2.47 -36.70 -5.18
CA VAL A 238 -3.42 -36.20 -4.19
C VAL A 238 -3.60 -34.71 -4.36
N PRO A 239 -4.85 -34.20 -4.37
CA PRO A 239 -5.11 -32.77 -4.55
C PRO A 239 -4.57 -31.93 -3.39
N VAL A 240 -3.99 -30.77 -3.69
CA VAL A 240 -3.70 -29.70 -2.75
C VAL A 240 -4.80 -28.67 -2.90
N VAL A 241 -5.65 -28.54 -1.87
CA VAL A 241 -6.82 -27.64 -1.88
C VAL A 241 -6.58 -26.49 -0.92
N VAL A 242 -6.47 -25.26 -1.46
CA VAL A 242 -6.22 -24.04 -0.70
C VAL A 242 -7.48 -23.18 -0.70
N ALA A 243 -8.00 -22.83 0.46
CA ALA A 243 -9.24 -22.06 0.61
C ALA A 243 -10.42 -22.61 -0.23
N GLY A 244 -10.58 -23.93 -0.28
CA GLY A 244 -11.64 -24.61 -1.04
C GLY A 244 -11.44 -24.67 -2.56
N ARG A 245 -10.30 -24.21 -3.07
CA ARG A 245 -9.94 -24.22 -4.49
C ARG A 245 -8.81 -25.20 -4.75
N LEU A 246 -8.95 -26.02 -5.80
CA LEU A 246 -7.86 -26.88 -6.24
C LEU A 246 -6.69 -26.03 -6.72
N TRP A 247 -5.62 -26.04 -5.94
CA TRP A 247 -4.41 -25.25 -6.20
C TRP A 247 -3.37 -26.04 -7.00
N GLY A 248 -3.24 -27.33 -6.69
CA GLY A 248 -2.21 -28.17 -7.28
C GLY A 248 -2.38 -29.64 -6.89
N THR A 249 -1.32 -30.38 -7.00
CA THR A 249 -1.28 -31.81 -6.61
C THR A 249 0.09 -32.17 -6.03
N MET A 250 0.09 -33.08 -5.08
CA MET A 250 1.28 -33.81 -4.64
C MET A 250 1.25 -35.20 -5.28
N VAL A 251 2.35 -35.61 -5.88
CA VAL A 251 2.48 -36.91 -6.57
C VAL A 251 3.58 -37.71 -5.91
N GLY A 252 3.25 -38.92 -5.44
CA GLY A 252 4.20 -39.93 -5.05
C GLY A 252 4.40 -40.96 -6.18
N SER A 253 5.64 -41.32 -6.47
CA SER A 253 5.97 -42.24 -7.57
C SER A 253 6.96 -43.29 -7.11
N THR A 254 6.91 -44.48 -7.73
CA THR A 254 7.91 -45.52 -7.54
C THR A 254 8.49 -46.00 -8.88
N THR A 255 9.77 -46.34 -8.84
CA THR A 255 10.49 -47.04 -9.94
C THR A 255 10.67 -48.52 -9.67
N GLU A 256 10.21 -48.98 -8.49
CA GLU A 256 10.26 -50.40 -8.12
C GLU A 256 9.16 -51.20 -8.85
N SER A 257 9.36 -52.49 -8.95
CA SER A 257 8.37 -53.35 -9.61
C SER A 257 7.14 -53.56 -8.73
N GLY A 258 5.97 -53.21 -9.25
CA GLY A 258 4.69 -53.37 -8.60
C GLY A 258 3.99 -52.07 -8.27
N PRO A 259 2.71 -52.14 -7.88
CA PRO A 259 1.92 -50.96 -7.51
C PRO A 259 2.34 -50.42 -6.15
N LEU A 260 2.20 -49.09 -5.94
CA LEU A 260 2.33 -48.47 -4.62
C LEU A 260 1.28 -49.06 -3.64
N PRO A 261 1.54 -49.08 -2.33
CA PRO A 261 0.57 -49.51 -1.31
C PRO A 261 -0.78 -48.79 -1.40
N ASP A 262 -1.87 -49.47 -1.01
CA ASP A 262 -3.22 -48.90 -1.13
C ASP A 262 -3.43 -47.70 -0.20
N ASP A 263 -2.73 -47.59 0.90
CA ASP A 263 -2.78 -46.49 1.87
C ASP A 263 -1.95 -45.27 1.46
N THR A 264 -1.16 -45.34 0.37
CA THR A 264 -0.30 -44.25 -0.10
C THR A 264 -1.06 -42.95 -0.29
N ALA A 265 -2.28 -42.99 -0.85
CA ALA A 265 -3.11 -41.82 -1.08
C ALA A 265 -3.51 -41.11 0.22
N SER A 266 -3.95 -41.89 1.24
CA SER A 266 -4.35 -41.31 2.53
C SER A 266 -3.16 -40.71 3.28
N ARG A 267 -2.01 -41.35 3.23
CA ARG A 267 -0.77 -40.85 3.86
C ARG A 267 -0.24 -39.59 3.18
N LEU A 268 -0.31 -39.49 1.85
CA LEU A 268 0.01 -38.25 1.13
C LEU A 268 -0.96 -37.12 1.47
N ALA A 269 -2.25 -37.43 1.69
CA ALA A 269 -3.27 -36.45 2.01
C ALA A 269 -2.98 -35.69 3.30
N ASP A 270 -2.48 -36.34 4.35
CA ASP A 270 -2.13 -35.71 5.62
C ASP A 270 -1.07 -34.60 5.45
N PHE A 271 -0.13 -34.79 4.53
CA PHE A 271 0.90 -33.81 4.19
C PHE A 271 0.35 -32.67 3.30
N THR A 272 -0.64 -32.94 2.44
CA THR A 272 -1.24 -31.90 1.59
C THR A 272 -2.05 -30.89 2.40
N GLU A 273 -2.64 -31.26 3.55
CA GLU A 273 -3.34 -30.33 4.44
C GLU A 273 -2.39 -29.30 5.07
N LEU A 274 -1.21 -29.75 5.53
CA LEU A 274 -0.17 -28.84 6.05
C LEU A 274 0.34 -27.91 4.96
N LEU A 275 0.56 -28.43 3.76
CA LEU A 275 0.97 -27.64 2.59
C LEU A 275 -0.06 -26.59 2.22
N ALA A 276 -1.34 -26.98 2.18
CA ALA A 276 -2.45 -26.07 1.91
C ALA A 276 -2.51 -24.92 2.94
N THR A 277 -2.37 -25.25 4.22
CA THR A 277 -2.33 -24.26 5.32
C THR A 277 -1.16 -23.28 5.15
N ALA A 278 0.03 -23.79 4.79
CA ALA A 278 1.20 -22.94 4.57
C ALA A 278 1.02 -21.99 3.40
N ILE A 279 0.46 -22.47 2.29
CA ILE A 279 0.17 -21.69 1.10
C ILE A 279 -0.88 -20.61 1.42
N GLU A 280 -1.98 -20.97 2.07
CA GLU A 280 -3.03 -20.04 2.47
C GLU A 280 -2.51 -18.91 3.37
N ASN A 281 -1.69 -19.27 4.35
CA ASN A 281 -1.04 -18.29 5.22
C ASN A 281 -0.11 -17.34 4.46
N ALA A 282 0.64 -17.86 3.48
CA ALA A 282 1.54 -17.06 2.66
C ALA A 282 0.77 -16.12 1.71
N GLU A 283 -0.24 -16.63 0.99
CA GLU A 283 -1.11 -15.84 0.11
C GLU A 283 -1.86 -14.75 0.89
N SER A 284 -2.40 -15.09 2.07
CA SER A 284 -3.10 -14.13 2.95
C SER A 284 -2.17 -13.02 3.42
N ARG A 285 -0.93 -13.37 3.81
CA ARG A 285 0.07 -12.38 4.24
C ARG A 285 0.46 -11.46 3.10
N GLU A 286 0.76 -11.99 1.92
CA GLU A 286 1.08 -11.17 0.75
C GLU A 286 -0.07 -10.22 0.37
N ALA A 287 -1.31 -10.69 0.50
CA ALA A 287 -2.50 -9.86 0.27
C ALA A 287 -2.61 -8.73 1.30
N LEU A 288 -2.37 -9.04 2.60
CA LEU A 288 -2.36 -8.05 3.68
C LEU A 288 -1.23 -7.03 3.53
N GLU A 289 -0.02 -7.47 3.19
CA GLU A 289 1.14 -6.62 2.95
C GLU A 289 0.86 -5.66 1.78
N ARG A 290 0.33 -6.18 0.66
CA ARG A 290 -0.07 -5.36 -0.49
C ARG A 290 -1.14 -4.32 -0.12
N LEU A 291 -2.14 -4.72 0.66
CA LEU A 291 -3.19 -3.80 1.12
C LEU A 291 -2.63 -2.72 2.05
N ALA A 292 -1.75 -3.09 2.98
CA ALA A 292 -1.10 -2.16 3.90
C ALA A 292 -0.20 -1.15 3.16
N GLU A 293 0.54 -1.59 2.14
CA GLU A 293 1.34 -0.70 1.29
C GLU A 293 0.47 0.28 0.51
N GLU A 294 -0.64 -0.21 -0.07
CA GLU A 294 -1.60 0.63 -0.80
C GLU A 294 -2.23 1.68 0.11
N GLN A 295 -2.71 1.28 1.30
CA GLN A 295 -3.26 2.21 2.29
C GLN A 295 -2.23 3.24 2.76
N SER A 296 -0.99 2.83 2.94
CA SER A 296 0.10 3.73 3.33
C SER A 296 0.41 4.75 2.23
N ALA A 297 0.42 4.33 0.96
CA ALA A 297 0.63 5.21 -0.18
C ALA A 297 -0.53 6.24 -0.32
N LEU A 298 -1.78 5.77 -0.25
CA LEU A 298 -2.96 6.64 -0.28
C LEU A 298 -2.94 7.66 0.87
N ARG A 299 -2.58 7.24 2.08
CA ARG A 299 -2.49 8.13 3.25
C ARG A 299 -1.43 9.20 3.07
N ARG A 300 -0.24 8.86 2.54
CA ARG A 300 0.80 9.86 2.25
C ARG A 300 0.31 10.93 1.27
N VAL A 301 -0.33 10.52 0.18
CA VAL A 301 -0.90 11.44 -0.80
C VAL A 301 -2.01 12.30 -0.19
N ALA A 302 -2.92 11.70 0.58
CA ALA A 302 -4.01 12.43 1.24
C ALA A 302 -3.48 13.48 2.23
N THR A 303 -2.38 13.21 2.93
CA THR A 303 -1.72 14.17 3.81
C THR A 303 -1.22 15.39 3.02
N LEU A 304 -0.54 15.18 1.90
CA LEU A 304 -0.06 16.28 1.03
C LEU A 304 -1.20 17.16 0.53
N VAL A 305 -2.32 16.52 0.14
CA VAL A 305 -3.55 17.25 -0.28
C VAL A 305 -4.13 18.07 0.87
N ALA A 306 -4.19 17.50 2.10
CA ALA A 306 -4.72 18.18 3.29
C ALA A 306 -3.86 19.34 3.75
N GLU A 307 -2.54 19.25 3.62
CA GLU A 307 -1.58 20.32 3.91
C GLU A 307 -1.67 21.49 2.91
N GLY A 308 -2.44 21.31 1.84
CA GLY A 308 -2.71 22.35 0.86
C GLY A 308 -1.53 22.65 -0.06
N MET A 309 -0.69 21.64 -0.33
CA MET A 309 0.39 21.75 -1.31
C MET A 309 -0.14 22.16 -2.68
N ARG A 310 0.73 22.74 -3.50
CA ARG A 310 0.36 23.12 -4.87
C ARG A 310 0.04 21.88 -5.71
N PRO A 311 -0.89 21.96 -6.66
CA PRO A 311 -1.29 20.82 -7.49
C PRO A 311 -0.13 20.15 -8.22
N ASP A 312 0.83 20.89 -8.74
CA ASP A 312 2.02 20.38 -9.43
C ASP A 312 2.91 19.51 -8.51
N GLU A 313 3.04 19.87 -7.25
CA GLU A 313 3.76 19.09 -6.25
C GLU A 313 2.99 17.79 -5.90
N VAL A 314 1.66 17.88 -5.79
CA VAL A 314 0.79 16.71 -5.58
C VAL A 314 0.88 15.75 -6.77
N PHE A 315 0.82 16.24 -8.02
CA PHE A 315 0.92 15.41 -9.23
C PHE A 315 2.24 14.63 -9.28
N SER A 316 3.34 15.30 -8.95
CA SER A 316 4.67 14.67 -8.91
C SER A 316 4.76 13.60 -7.82
N ALA A 317 4.26 13.89 -6.61
CA ALA A 317 4.26 12.95 -5.50
C ALA A 317 3.37 11.72 -5.78
N VAL A 318 2.17 11.93 -6.32
CA VAL A 318 1.26 10.83 -6.68
C VAL A 318 1.88 9.95 -7.77
N SER A 319 2.49 10.56 -8.81
CA SER A 319 3.16 9.77 -9.86
C SER A 319 4.27 8.90 -9.28
N GLN A 320 5.06 9.40 -8.32
CA GLN A 320 6.12 8.64 -7.66
C GLN A 320 5.57 7.48 -6.81
N GLU A 321 4.54 7.75 -5.99
CA GLU A 321 3.91 6.72 -5.16
C GLU A 321 3.27 5.62 -6.00
N VAL A 322 2.60 5.99 -7.07
CA VAL A 322 1.96 5.05 -7.99
C VAL A 322 3.02 4.20 -8.73
N ALA A 323 4.08 4.80 -9.25
CA ALA A 323 5.18 4.05 -9.88
C ALA A 323 5.80 3.04 -8.92
N ARG A 324 6.02 3.43 -7.66
CA ARG A 324 6.57 2.57 -6.62
C ARG A 324 5.61 1.43 -6.26
N LEU A 325 4.33 1.73 -6.01
CA LEU A 325 3.32 0.77 -5.57
C LEU A 325 3.04 -0.31 -6.62
N PHE A 326 2.99 0.07 -7.89
CA PHE A 326 2.73 -0.87 -8.98
C PHE A 326 4.02 -1.49 -9.55
N GLY A 327 5.20 -1.03 -9.09
CA GLY A 327 6.49 -1.48 -9.61
C GLY A 327 6.59 -1.27 -11.12
N THR A 328 6.16 -0.08 -11.59
CA THR A 328 6.09 0.24 -13.01
C THR A 328 7.25 1.13 -13.45
N GLU A 329 7.66 0.98 -14.70
CA GLU A 329 8.73 1.77 -15.30
C GLU A 329 8.31 3.22 -15.50
N THR A 330 7.01 3.48 -15.61
CA THR A 330 6.47 4.82 -15.74
C THR A 330 5.13 4.99 -15.03
N ALA A 331 4.93 6.17 -14.45
CA ALA A 331 3.63 6.65 -14.03
C ALA A 331 3.51 8.14 -14.38
N ALA A 332 2.34 8.57 -14.84
CA ALA A 332 2.12 9.94 -15.24
C ALA A 332 0.70 10.43 -14.89
N VAL A 333 0.60 11.70 -14.49
CA VAL A 333 -0.65 12.47 -14.44
C VAL A 333 -0.72 13.31 -15.71
N LEU A 334 -1.80 13.11 -16.46
CA LEU A 334 -2.07 13.68 -17.75
C LEU A 334 -3.27 14.62 -17.65
N LYS A 335 -3.13 15.87 -18.06
CA LYS A 335 -4.25 16.81 -18.20
C LYS A 335 -4.77 16.77 -19.62
N PHE A 336 -6.08 16.68 -19.81
CA PHE A 336 -6.70 16.80 -21.14
C PHE A 336 -6.77 18.25 -21.59
N ASP A 337 -6.40 18.47 -22.85
CA ASP A 337 -6.69 19.71 -23.56
C ASP A 337 -8.01 19.53 -24.32
N HIS A 338 -9.04 20.28 -23.92
CA HIS A 338 -10.38 20.17 -24.52
C HIS A 338 -10.54 20.96 -25.80
N ASP A 339 -9.65 21.92 -26.08
CA ASP A 339 -9.71 22.75 -27.28
C ASP A 339 -9.09 22.03 -28.49
N ALA A 340 -8.14 21.15 -28.23
CA ALA A 340 -7.57 20.25 -29.23
C ALA A 340 -7.30 18.89 -28.56
N PRO A 341 -7.70 17.75 -29.18
CA PRO A 341 -7.56 16.42 -28.57
C PRO A 341 -6.07 16.10 -28.28
N ALA A 342 -5.63 16.49 -27.10
CA ALA A 342 -4.25 16.33 -26.65
C ALA A 342 -4.18 16.08 -25.14
N ILE A 343 -3.04 15.57 -24.71
CA ILE A 343 -2.65 15.44 -23.30
C ILE A 343 -1.45 16.30 -23.00
N VAL A 344 -1.43 16.84 -21.78
CA VAL A 344 -0.28 17.56 -21.22
C VAL A 344 0.20 16.80 -19.99
N PHE A 345 1.49 16.50 -19.94
CA PHE A 345 2.10 15.81 -18.81
C PHE A 345 2.32 16.79 -17.65
N VAL A 346 1.56 16.65 -16.58
CA VAL A 346 1.61 17.53 -15.39
C VAL A 346 2.26 16.86 -14.18
N GLY A 347 2.40 15.53 -14.19
CA GLY A 347 3.15 14.75 -13.21
C GLY A 347 3.78 13.55 -13.90
N VAL A 348 5.04 13.24 -13.62
CA VAL A 348 5.77 12.13 -14.25
C VAL A 348 6.72 11.50 -13.26
N ALA A 349 6.77 10.17 -13.22
CA ALA A 349 7.70 9.40 -12.41
C ALA A 349 8.25 8.18 -13.17
N GLY A 350 9.37 7.64 -12.67
CA GLY A 350 10.04 6.48 -13.24
C GLY A 350 10.99 6.84 -14.39
N ASN A 351 11.30 5.85 -15.24
CA ASN A 351 12.32 5.97 -16.29
C ASN A 351 12.00 7.02 -17.35
N ILE A 352 10.73 7.36 -17.50
CA ILE A 352 10.27 8.35 -18.47
C ILE A 352 10.58 9.79 -18.03
N SER A 353 10.71 10.06 -16.74
CA SER A 353 10.88 11.41 -16.18
C SER A 353 12.12 12.14 -16.72
N LYS A 354 13.18 11.38 -17.03
CA LYS A 354 14.44 11.94 -17.59
C LYS A 354 14.30 12.43 -19.04
N SER A 355 13.26 11.99 -19.73
CA SER A 355 13.09 12.19 -21.17
C SER A 355 11.84 12.96 -21.53
N LEU A 356 10.96 13.19 -20.57
CA LEU A 356 9.68 13.85 -20.76
C LEU A 356 9.54 15.01 -19.75
N PRO A 357 9.92 16.23 -20.13
CA PRO A 357 9.72 17.40 -19.28
C PRO A 357 8.24 17.61 -18.96
N LEU A 358 7.94 18.12 -17.77
CA LEU A 358 6.60 18.58 -17.41
C LEU A 358 6.14 19.66 -18.41
N GLY A 359 4.85 19.65 -18.75
CA GLY A 359 4.28 20.53 -19.77
C GLY A 359 4.41 20.00 -21.20
N THR A 360 5.08 18.87 -21.43
CA THR A 360 5.11 18.23 -22.74
C THR A 360 3.69 17.89 -23.20
N ARG A 361 3.37 18.26 -24.44
CA ARG A 361 2.05 18.04 -25.06
C ARG A 361 2.15 16.95 -26.13
N TRP A 362 1.25 15.97 -26.05
CA TRP A 362 1.08 14.94 -27.09
C TRP A 362 -0.34 14.98 -27.63
N GLU A 363 -0.50 14.74 -28.93
CA GLU A 363 -1.80 14.51 -29.53
C GLU A 363 -2.39 13.19 -29.01
N LEU A 364 -3.69 13.17 -28.77
CA LEU A 364 -4.43 11.97 -28.42
C LEU A 364 -4.72 11.19 -29.70
N ASP A 365 -4.01 10.11 -29.90
CA ASP A 365 -4.32 9.11 -30.91
C ASP A 365 -4.81 7.81 -30.27
N ASP A 366 -5.45 6.95 -31.05
CA ASP A 366 -6.01 5.67 -30.59
C ASP A 366 -4.95 4.67 -30.08
N SER A 367 -3.66 5.00 -30.21
CA SER A 367 -2.58 4.18 -29.66
C SER A 367 -2.43 4.33 -28.14
N LEU A 368 -3.00 5.36 -27.54
CA LEU A 368 -2.87 5.65 -26.12
C LEU A 368 -4.09 5.16 -25.34
N ALA A 369 -3.88 4.46 -24.22
CA ALA A 369 -4.95 4.15 -23.26
C ALA A 369 -5.67 5.43 -22.78
N ALA A 370 -4.95 6.56 -22.67
CA ALA A 370 -5.51 7.85 -22.32
C ALA A 370 -6.55 8.36 -23.32
N ALA A 371 -6.43 8.02 -24.63
CA ALA A 371 -7.42 8.39 -25.64
C ALA A 371 -8.76 7.68 -25.40
N GLU A 372 -8.75 6.44 -25.01
CA GLU A 372 -9.95 5.70 -24.63
C GLU A 372 -10.58 6.28 -23.35
N VAL A 373 -9.77 6.62 -22.33
CA VAL A 373 -10.24 7.32 -21.12
C VAL A 373 -10.88 8.66 -21.49
N PHE A 374 -10.27 9.44 -22.39
CA PHE A 374 -10.82 10.72 -22.86
C PHE A 374 -12.20 10.54 -23.49
N ARG A 375 -12.37 9.51 -24.31
CA ARG A 375 -13.60 9.21 -25.04
C ARG A 375 -14.71 8.64 -24.15
N THR A 376 -14.36 7.67 -23.30
CA THR A 376 -15.33 6.88 -22.53
C THR A 376 -15.57 7.39 -21.12
N GLY A 377 -14.59 8.04 -20.49
CA GLY A 377 -14.60 8.40 -19.07
C GLY A 377 -14.44 7.20 -18.13
N ARG A 378 -13.95 6.08 -18.63
CA ARG A 378 -13.70 4.85 -17.88
C ARG A 378 -12.24 4.47 -17.97
N SER A 379 -11.77 3.68 -16.99
CA SER A 379 -10.43 3.11 -17.03
C SER A 379 -10.23 2.27 -18.29
N ALA A 380 -9.07 2.39 -18.90
CA ALA A 380 -8.70 1.73 -20.15
C ALA A 380 -7.36 1.01 -20.02
N ARG A 381 -7.22 -0.06 -20.79
CA ARG A 381 -6.02 -0.92 -20.80
C ARG A 381 -5.56 -1.15 -22.24
N ALA A 382 -4.25 -1.13 -22.44
CA ALA A 382 -3.60 -1.50 -23.70
C ALA A 382 -2.45 -2.47 -23.41
N ASP A 383 -2.64 -3.73 -23.80
CA ASP A 383 -1.67 -4.80 -23.61
C ASP A 383 -1.12 -5.29 -24.95
N GLY A 384 0.15 -5.75 -24.96
CA GLY A 384 0.80 -6.41 -26.11
C GLY A 384 0.85 -5.55 -27.38
N ARG A 385 0.84 -4.23 -27.26
CA ARG A 385 0.85 -3.33 -28.42
C ARG A 385 2.17 -3.42 -29.18
N ASP A 386 2.07 -3.53 -30.49
CA ASP A 386 3.23 -3.41 -31.39
C ASP A 386 3.61 -1.94 -31.60
N TRP A 387 4.58 -1.47 -30.84
CA TRP A 387 5.07 -0.09 -30.90
C TRP A 387 5.82 0.25 -32.21
N SER A 388 6.16 -0.76 -33.04
CA SER A 388 6.79 -0.50 -34.36
C SER A 388 5.81 0.16 -35.34
N THR A 389 4.52 -0.08 -35.16
CA THR A 389 3.44 0.48 -35.97
C THR A 389 2.97 1.85 -35.52
N VAL A 390 3.32 2.28 -34.29
CA VAL A 390 2.92 3.56 -33.72
C VAL A 390 3.93 4.63 -34.10
N THR A 391 3.45 5.69 -34.77
CA THR A 391 4.25 6.87 -35.16
C THR A 391 4.27 7.92 -34.07
N GLY A 392 5.20 8.87 -34.16
CA GLY A 392 5.29 9.99 -33.23
C GLY A 392 5.93 9.65 -31.86
N PRO A 393 5.85 10.61 -30.90
CA PRO A 393 6.54 10.53 -29.62
C PRO A 393 6.12 9.32 -28.77
N ALA A 394 4.85 8.94 -28.83
CA ALA A 394 4.32 7.79 -28.09
C ALA A 394 4.97 6.46 -28.54
N GLY A 395 5.09 6.26 -29.85
CA GLY A 395 5.75 5.08 -30.41
C GLY A 395 7.24 5.03 -30.06
N GLU A 396 7.92 6.18 -30.07
CA GLU A 396 9.34 6.27 -29.69
C GLU A 396 9.55 5.89 -28.22
N VAL A 397 8.75 6.41 -27.32
CA VAL A 397 8.80 6.10 -25.89
C VAL A 397 8.42 4.63 -25.64
N GLY A 398 7.37 4.13 -26.29
CA GLY A 398 6.94 2.73 -26.15
C GLY A 398 8.02 1.73 -26.54
N ARG A 399 8.70 1.98 -27.68
CA ARG A 399 9.86 1.15 -28.13
C ARG A 399 11.03 1.25 -27.17
N ARG A 400 11.44 2.48 -26.81
CA ARG A 400 12.60 2.71 -25.95
C ARG A 400 12.45 2.06 -24.57
N LEU A 401 11.25 2.11 -23.99
CA LEU A 401 10.95 1.55 -22.69
C LEU A 401 10.42 0.11 -22.75
N SER A 402 10.32 -0.48 -23.95
CA SER A 402 9.80 -1.85 -24.15
C SER A 402 8.46 -2.08 -23.42
N ILE A 403 7.52 -1.12 -23.56
CA ILE A 403 6.24 -1.17 -22.83
C ILE A 403 5.39 -2.31 -23.38
N VAL A 404 4.95 -3.21 -22.50
CA VAL A 404 4.06 -4.34 -22.80
C VAL A 404 2.63 -4.03 -22.39
N SER A 405 2.41 -3.36 -21.25
CA SER A 405 1.08 -3.07 -20.71
C SER A 405 1.00 -1.63 -20.26
N THR A 406 -0.11 -0.96 -20.57
CA THR A 406 -0.46 0.37 -20.08
C THR A 406 -1.89 0.36 -19.56
N VAL A 407 -2.10 0.91 -18.36
CA VAL A 407 -3.42 1.14 -17.77
C VAL A 407 -3.56 2.63 -17.49
N ALA A 408 -4.70 3.21 -17.87
CA ALA A 408 -5.03 4.61 -17.59
C ALA A 408 -6.40 4.69 -16.91
N SER A 409 -6.52 5.54 -15.89
CA SER A 409 -7.78 5.78 -15.16
C SER A 409 -8.14 7.26 -15.17
N PRO A 410 -9.42 7.63 -15.27
CA PRO A 410 -9.86 9.01 -15.39
C PRO A 410 -9.65 9.79 -14.09
N ILE A 411 -9.29 11.07 -14.22
CA ILE A 411 -9.35 12.08 -13.16
C ILE A 411 -10.57 12.94 -13.45
N VAL A 412 -11.59 12.84 -12.59
CA VAL A 412 -12.86 13.54 -12.73
C VAL A 412 -12.98 14.60 -11.62
N VAL A 413 -12.97 15.86 -12.00
CA VAL A 413 -13.11 17.00 -11.10
C VAL A 413 -14.50 17.61 -11.31
N GLU A 414 -15.34 17.58 -10.29
CA GLU A 414 -16.72 18.12 -10.32
C GLU A 414 -17.55 17.64 -11.53
N GLY A 415 -17.44 16.36 -11.87
CA GLY A 415 -18.15 15.76 -13.01
C GLY A 415 -17.50 16.03 -14.38
N ARG A 416 -16.44 16.83 -14.44
CA ARG A 416 -15.68 17.14 -15.66
C ARG A 416 -14.49 16.20 -15.76
N ARG A 417 -14.26 15.61 -16.92
CA ARG A 417 -13.06 14.82 -17.23
C ARG A 417 -11.87 15.76 -17.35
N TRP A 418 -11.15 15.93 -16.27
CA TRP A 418 -10.00 16.84 -16.20
C TRP A 418 -8.75 16.25 -16.86
N GLY A 419 -8.57 14.93 -16.71
CA GLY A 419 -7.37 14.27 -17.19
C GLY A 419 -7.40 12.75 -16.96
N ALA A 420 -6.23 12.14 -16.95
CA ALA A 420 -6.04 10.73 -16.62
C ALA A 420 -4.74 10.51 -15.82
N MET A 421 -4.70 9.44 -15.05
CA MET A 421 -3.48 8.88 -14.52
C MET A 421 -3.14 7.60 -15.27
N ALA A 422 -1.92 7.46 -15.76
CA ALA A 422 -1.47 6.32 -16.54
C ALA A 422 -0.24 5.68 -15.92
N VAL A 423 -0.19 4.35 -15.95
CA VAL A 423 0.96 3.52 -15.59
C VAL A 423 1.33 2.61 -16.75
N SER A 424 2.63 2.41 -16.99
CA SER A 424 3.10 1.51 -18.04
C SER A 424 4.23 0.63 -17.55
N ALA A 425 4.26 -0.63 -18.00
CA ALA A 425 5.21 -1.64 -17.57
C ALA A 425 5.71 -2.50 -18.74
N GLN A 426 6.91 -3.10 -18.56
CA GLN A 426 7.51 -4.09 -19.46
C GLN A 426 6.92 -5.50 -19.28
N ARG A 427 5.93 -5.65 -18.42
CA ARG A 427 5.19 -6.87 -18.14
C ARG A 427 3.70 -6.60 -18.17
N LEU A 428 2.89 -7.65 -18.24
CA LEU A 428 1.45 -7.50 -18.07
C LEU A 428 1.15 -7.00 -16.65
N LEU A 429 0.37 -5.93 -16.57
CA LEU A 429 -0.12 -5.40 -15.31
C LEU A 429 -1.29 -6.26 -14.79
N PRO A 430 -1.46 -6.41 -13.47
CA PRO A 430 -2.60 -7.12 -12.87
C PRO A 430 -3.95 -6.62 -13.38
N PRO A 431 -4.99 -7.47 -13.47
CA PRO A 431 -6.32 -7.07 -13.96
C PRO A 431 -6.96 -5.94 -13.14
N ASP A 432 -6.72 -5.91 -11.83
CA ASP A 432 -7.26 -4.95 -10.85
C ASP A 432 -6.55 -3.59 -10.86
N THR A 433 -5.50 -3.41 -11.71
CA THR A 433 -4.70 -2.18 -11.75
C THR A 433 -5.55 -0.92 -11.96
N GLY A 434 -6.58 -1.00 -12.80
CA GLY A 434 -7.49 0.13 -13.07
C GLY A 434 -8.25 0.58 -11.83
N GLU A 435 -8.89 -0.33 -11.11
CA GLU A 435 -9.64 -0.06 -9.87
C GLU A 435 -8.74 0.52 -8.77
N ARG A 436 -7.54 -0.01 -8.64
CA ARG A 436 -6.56 0.50 -7.67
C ARG A 436 -6.07 1.89 -8.04
N LEU A 437 -5.90 2.17 -9.33
CA LEU A 437 -5.47 3.47 -9.81
C LEU A 437 -6.56 4.54 -9.59
N GLU A 438 -7.84 4.18 -9.69
CA GLU A 438 -8.97 5.07 -9.44
C GLU A 438 -8.94 5.71 -8.04
N LYS A 439 -8.51 4.97 -7.01
CA LYS A 439 -8.36 5.50 -5.64
C LYS A 439 -7.36 6.67 -5.57
N PHE A 440 -6.30 6.64 -6.38
CA PHE A 440 -5.34 7.74 -6.46
C PHE A 440 -5.88 8.90 -7.31
N THR A 441 -6.64 8.63 -8.37
CA THR A 441 -7.24 9.68 -9.19
C THR A 441 -8.27 10.49 -8.43
N GLU A 442 -9.00 9.90 -7.47
CA GLU A 442 -9.92 10.62 -6.56
C GLU A 442 -9.19 11.61 -5.65
N LEU A 443 -8.03 11.24 -5.11
CA LEU A 443 -7.20 12.14 -4.31
C LEU A 443 -6.64 13.30 -5.15
N VAL A 444 -6.19 13.02 -6.36
CA VAL A 444 -5.74 14.05 -7.32
C VAL A 444 -6.88 14.99 -7.68
N ALA A 445 -8.06 14.46 -7.96
CA ALA A 445 -9.26 15.27 -8.25
C ALA A 445 -9.61 16.20 -7.09
N THR A 446 -9.52 15.71 -5.85
CA THR A 446 -9.75 16.52 -4.65
C THR A 446 -8.71 17.65 -4.52
N ALA A 447 -7.44 17.37 -4.79
CA ALA A 447 -6.39 18.38 -4.76
C ALA A 447 -6.64 19.49 -5.79
N ILE A 448 -7.05 19.12 -7.01
CA ILE A 448 -7.37 20.06 -8.09
C ILE A 448 -8.58 20.92 -7.71
N ALA A 449 -9.69 20.31 -7.25
CA ALA A 449 -10.89 21.03 -6.84
C ALA A 449 -10.57 22.04 -5.72
N ASN A 450 -9.81 21.64 -4.71
CA ASN A 450 -9.38 22.53 -3.63
C ASN A 450 -8.56 23.73 -4.14
N ALA A 451 -7.67 23.52 -5.10
CA ALA A 451 -6.86 24.59 -5.68
C ALA A 451 -7.71 25.54 -6.55
N GLU A 452 -8.62 25.00 -7.37
CA GLU A 452 -9.55 25.79 -8.19
C GLU A 452 -10.44 26.65 -7.29
N HIS A 453 -11.05 26.09 -6.24
CA HIS A 453 -11.88 26.82 -5.27
C HIS A 453 -11.11 27.94 -4.54
N LYS A 454 -9.86 27.66 -4.10
CA LYS A 454 -9.01 28.69 -3.49
C LYS A 454 -8.73 29.84 -4.45
N SER A 455 -8.45 29.54 -5.72
CA SER A 455 -8.19 30.54 -6.76
C SER A 455 -9.42 31.39 -7.04
N GLU A 456 -10.60 30.75 -7.18
CA GLU A 456 -11.87 31.45 -7.39
C GLU A 456 -12.24 32.35 -6.24
N LEU A 457 -12.07 31.88 -4.98
CA LEU A 457 -12.33 32.67 -3.80
C LEU A 457 -11.41 33.90 -3.74
N ALA A 458 -10.12 33.72 -4.02
CA ALA A 458 -9.16 34.83 -4.07
C ALA A 458 -9.52 35.84 -5.19
N ALA A 459 -9.93 35.37 -6.36
CA ALA A 459 -10.39 36.24 -7.46
C ALA A 459 -11.69 36.98 -7.10
N SER A 460 -12.63 36.31 -6.42
CA SER A 460 -13.87 36.92 -5.95
C SER A 460 -13.60 38.03 -4.92
N ARG A 461 -12.74 37.76 -3.94
CA ARG A 461 -12.33 38.76 -2.93
C ARG A 461 -11.68 39.99 -3.59
N ARG A 462 -10.77 39.78 -4.55
CA ARG A 462 -10.17 40.90 -5.31
C ARG A 462 -11.21 41.75 -6.02
N ARG A 463 -12.20 41.14 -6.68
CA ARG A 463 -13.29 41.84 -7.35
C ARG A 463 -14.13 42.69 -6.39
N ILE A 464 -14.47 42.13 -5.21
CA ILE A 464 -15.24 42.84 -4.18
C ILE A 464 -14.47 44.05 -3.67
N VAL A 465 -13.17 43.90 -3.36
CA VAL A 465 -12.33 45.03 -2.90
C VAL A 465 -12.22 46.10 -3.96
N ALA A 466 -11.98 45.75 -5.21
CA ALA A 466 -11.91 46.70 -6.33
C ALA A 466 -13.23 47.47 -6.54
N ALA A 467 -14.37 46.76 -6.47
CA ALA A 467 -15.70 47.38 -6.56
C ALA A 467 -15.99 48.34 -5.39
N ALA A 468 -15.58 47.98 -4.19
CA ALA A 468 -15.72 48.83 -3.00
C ALA A 468 -14.89 50.14 -3.14
N ASP A 469 -13.66 50.03 -3.66
CA ASP A 469 -12.78 51.19 -3.86
C ASP A 469 -13.29 52.10 -4.96
N GLU A 470 -13.86 51.54 -6.02
CA GLU A 470 -14.51 52.35 -7.09
C GLU A 470 -15.77 53.07 -6.60
N ALA A 471 -16.60 52.38 -5.79
CA ALA A 471 -17.77 52.99 -5.16
C ALA A 471 -17.36 54.14 -4.25
N ARG A 472 -16.33 53.98 -3.42
CA ARG A 472 -15.77 55.05 -2.56
C ARG A 472 -15.26 56.24 -3.40
N ARG A 473 -14.55 55.98 -4.48
CA ARG A 473 -14.08 57.03 -5.40
C ARG A 473 -15.25 57.82 -6.04
N ARG A 474 -16.33 57.13 -6.40
CA ARG A 474 -17.54 57.76 -6.97
C ARG A 474 -18.23 58.64 -5.93
N ILE A 475 -18.49 58.07 -4.72
CA ILE A 475 -19.13 58.84 -3.60
C ILE A 475 -18.32 60.10 -3.32
N ARG A 476 -16.98 60.03 -3.23
CA ARG A 476 -16.13 61.19 -3.01
C ARG A 476 -16.31 62.24 -4.12
N ARG A 477 -16.32 61.85 -5.40
CA ARG A 477 -16.50 62.78 -6.54
C ARG A 477 -17.85 63.49 -6.42
N ASP A 478 -18.91 62.73 -6.15
CA ASP A 478 -20.27 63.27 -6.04
C ASP A 478 -20.40 64.21 -4.84
N LEU A 479 -19.76 63.92 -3.72
CA LEU A 479 -19.73 64.81 -2.54
C LEU A 479 -18.92 66.06 -2.82
N HIS A 480 -17.72 65.92 -3.40
CA HIS A 480 -16.86 67.07 -3.65
C HIS A 480 -17.42 67.99 -4.73
N ASP A 481 -17.81 67.46 -5.92
CA ASP A 481 -18.21 68.27 -7.07
C ASP A 481 -19.67 68.67 -7.00
N GLY A 482 -20.53 67.90 -6.37
CA GLY A 482 -21.96 68.17 -6.27
C GLY A 482 -22.37 68.94 -5.03
N ALA A 483 -22.18 68.33 -3.83
CA ALA A 483 -22.69 68.87 -2.56
C ALA A 483 -21.86 70.06 -2.08
N GLN A 484 -20.52 69.93 -2.07
CA GLN A 484 -19.65 71.01 -1.57
C GLN A 484 -19.76 72.27 -2.40
N GLN A 485 -19.76 72.20 -3.75
CA GLN A 485 -19.89 73.41 -4.58
C GLN A 485 -21.23 74.11 -4.38
N ARG A 486 -22.34 73.36 -4.25
CA ARG A 486 -23.66 73.94 -3.99
C ARG A 486 -23.73 74.67 -2.63
N LEU A 487 -23.19 74.03 -1.58
CA LEU A 487 -23.20 74.64 -0.23
C LEU A 487 -22.32 75.89 -0.16
N VAL A 488 -21.14 75.85 -0.81
CA VAL A 488 -20.29 77.05 -0.92
C VAL A 488 -20.99 78.18 -1.69
N SER A 489 -21.68 77.87 -2.79
CA SER A 489 -22.45 78.85 -3.54
C SER A 489 -23.60 79.44 -2.76
N LEU A 490 -24.31 78.60 -1.96
CA LEU A 490 -25.37 79.07 -1.05
C LEU A 490 -24.83 79.95 0.08
N SER A 491 -23.66 79.59 0.66
CA SER A 491 -22.99 80.37 1.69
C SER A 491 -22.59 81.77 1.15
N LEU A 492 -22.09 81.85 -0.07
CA LEU A 492 -21.76 83.13 -0.71
C LEU A 492 -23.00 83.97 -1.00
N ALA A 493 -24.10 83.35 -1.46
CA ALA A 493 -25.37 84.06 -1.74
C ALA A 493 -25.99 84.61 -0.42
N LEU A 494 -25.87 83.79 0.67
CA LEU A 494 -26.38 84.19 1.97
C LEU A 494 -25.61 85.38 2.56
N ARG A 495 -24.29 85.38 2.45
CA ARG A 495 -23.45 86.53 2.90
C ARG A 495 -23.72 87.77 2.05
N ALA A 496 -24.01 87.65 0.74
CA ALA A 496 -24.41 88.77 -0.08
C ALA A 496 -25.78 89.33 0.38
N ALA A 497 -26.74 88.44 0.71
CA ALA A 497 -28.03 88.84 1.26
C ALA A 497 -27.92 89.49 2.62
N GLU A 498 -27.03 89.04 3.52
CA GLU A 498 -26.73 89.66 4.79
C GLU A 498 -26.17 91.06 4.66
N ALA A 499 -25.31 91.28 3.67
CA ALA A 499 -24.73 92.60 3.36
C ALA A 499 -25.78 93.63 2.84
N ASP A 500 -26.84 93.17 2.16
CA ASP A 500 -27.90 94.02 1.64
C ASP A 500 -29.02 94.31 2.67
N VAL A 501 -28.93 93.83 3.90
CA VAL A 501 -29.93 94.09 4.94
C VAL A 501 -29.87 95.60 5.36
N PRO A 502 -30.98 96.32 5.37
CA PRO A 502 -31.04 97.70 5.78
C PRO A 502 -30.60 97.91 7.22
N PRO A 503 -30.17 99.14 7.60
CA PRO A 503 -29.66 99.43 9.00
C PRO A 503 -30.64 99.16 10.15
N ASP A 504 -31.93 99.12 9.79
CA ASP A 504 -33.05 98.91 10.77
C ASP A 504 -33.47 97.38 10.81
N GLY A 505 -32.78 96.48 10.14
CA GLY A 505 -33.09 95.04 10.05
C GLY A 505 -32.24 94.15 10.97
N ASP A 506 -31.88 94.52 12.16
CA ASP A 506 -30.97 93.77 13.06
C ASP A 506 -31.41 92.30 13.30
N ALA A 507 -32.72 92.07 13.44
CA ALA A 507 -33.26 90.74 13.70
C ALA A 507 -33.03 89.79 12.46
N LEU A 508 -33.26 90.31 11.25
CA LEU A 508 -33.04 89.59 9.97
C LEU A 508 -31.53 89.33 9.73
N ARG A 509 -30.66 90.31 10.07
CA ARG A 509 -29.22 90.17 9.96
C ARG A 509 -28.71 89.10 10.90
N SER A 510 -29.20 89.04 12.14
CA SER A 510 -28.84 87.98 13.10
C SER A 510 -29.29 86.60 12.66
N GLU A 511 -30.49 86.50 12.04
CA GLU A 511 -31.01 85.22 11.50
C GLU A 511 -30.23 84.73 10.33
N LEU A 512 -29.85 85.61 9.36
CA LEU A 512 -29.01 85.30 8.23
C LEU A 512 -27.59 84.90 8.68
N SER A 513 -27.02 85.57 9.68
CA SER A 513 -25.71 85.19 10.24
C SER A 513 -25.74 83.81 10.89
N ASN A 514 -26.77 83.50 11.65
CA ASN A 514 -26.92 82.15 12.25
C ASN A 514 -27.05 81.04 11.17
N ILE A 515 -27.78 81.29 10.09
CA ILE A 515 -27.90 80.33 8.98
C ILE A 515 -26.54 80.17 8.24
N ALA A 516 -25.80 81.29 8.08
CA ALA A 516 -24.48 81.29 7.46
C ALA A 516 -23.46 80.48 8.28
N GLU A 517 -23.49 80.61 9.61
CA GLU A 517 -22.67 79.80 10.53
C GLU A 517 -23.03 78.30 10.40
N GLY A 518 -24.31 77.94 10.50
CA GLY A 518 -24.77 76.57 10.35
C GLY A 518 -24.42 75.95 9.00
N LEU A 519 -24.44 76.78 7.94
CA LEU A 519 -24.02 76.32 6.60
C LEU A 519 -22.49 76.09 6.51
N ALA A 520 -21.71 76.95 7.17
CA ALA A 520 -20.25 76.78 7.26
C ALA A 520 -19.86 75.51 8.03
N ASP A 521 -20.58 75.22 9.12
CA ASP A 521 -20.40 73.97 9.89
C ASP A 521 -20.74 72.74 9.02
N ALA A 522 -21.86 72.77 8.27
CA ALA A 522 -22.25 71.69 7.39
C ALA A 522 -21.21 71.48 6.24
N VAL A 523 -20.60 72.53 5.74
CA VAL A 523 -19.49 72.43 4.73
C VAL A 523 -18.25 71.82 5.38
N ALA A 524 -17.93 72.17 6.61
CA ALA A 524 -16.81 71.60 7.35
C ALA A 524 -17.00 70.10 7.62
N ASP A 525 -18.19 69.71 8.08
CA ASP A 525 -18.55 68.29 8.27
C ASP A 525 -18.46 67.47 6.99
N LEU A 526 -18.96 67.99 5.89
CA LEU A 526 -18.88 67.36 4.58
C LEU A 526 -17.44 67.26 4.05
N GLN A 527 -16.61 68.26 4.34
CA GLN A 527 -15.19 68.24 4.03
C GLN A 527 -14.46 67.18 4.87
N GLU A 528 -14.83 66.99 6.13
CA GLU A 528 -14.27 65.97 7.02
C GLU A 528 -14.65 64.57 6.53
N LEU A 529 -15.92 64.32 6.20
CA LEU A 529 -16.39 63.06 5.61
C LEU A 529 -15.69 62.75 4.29
N SER A 530 -15.50 63.75 3.41
CA SER A 530 -14.83 63.60 2.12
C SER A 530 -13.31 63.31 2.25
N ARG A 531 -12.66 63.80 3.31
CA ARG A 531 -11.21 63.68 3.53
C ARG A 531 -10.80 62.28 3.99
N GLY A 532 -11.70 61.49 4.63
CA GLY A 532 -11.46 60.10 5.02
C GLY A 532 -11.42 59.12 3.87
N ILE A 533 -11.77 59.55 2.63
CA ILE A 533 -12.05 58.64 1.52
C ILE A 533 -10.83 58.37 0.57
N HIS A 534 -9.94 59.35 0.32
CA HIS A 534 -8.65 59.18 -0.42
C HIS A 534 -7.93 60.52 -0.67
N PRO A 535 -6.68 60.73 -0.26
CA PRO A 535 -6.00 62.01 -0.51
C PRO A 535 -5.46 62.09 -1.93
N ALA A 536 -5.75 63.23 -2.59
CA ALA A 536 -5.21 63.53 -3.93
C ALA A 536 -3.66 63.54 -3.97
N ILE A 537 -3.03 63.69 -2.83
CA ILE A 537 -1.57 63.65 -2.67
C ILE A 537 -1.00 62.23 -2.88
N LEU A 538 -1.75 61.19 -2.60
CA LEU A 538 -1.33 59.83 -2.85
C LEU A 538 -1.10 59.58 -4.36
N SER A 539 -2.01 60.07 -5.20
CA SER A 539 -1.90 59.96 -6.64
C SER A 539 -0.76 60.75 -7.26
N LYS A 540 -0.43 61.92 -6.68
CA LYS A 540 0.60 62.84 -7.18
C LYS A 540 1.95 62.71 -6.47
N GLY A 541 1.94 62.46 -5.15
CA GLY A 541 3.14 62.48 -4.34
C GLY A 541 3.57 61.13 -3.82
N GLY A 542 2.75 60.09 -3.91
CA GLY A 542 3.02 58.75 -3.34
C GLY A 542 2.70 58.60 -1.88
N LEU A 543 3.03 57.41 -1.33
CA LEU A 543 2.65 56.98 0.01
C LEU A 543 3.33 57.84 1.11
N GLY A 544 4.61 58.11 1.01
CA GLY A 544 5.37 58.85 2.02
C GLY A 544 4.81 60.23 2.34
N PRO A 545 4.62 61.15 1.31
CA PRO A 545 3.96 62.42 1.51
C PRO A 545 2.53 62.33 2.01
N ALA A 546 1.78 61.30 1.58
CA ALA A 546 0.42 61.08 2.07
C ALA A 546 0.37 60.75 3.59
N LEU A 547 1.28 59.88 4.04
CA LEU A 547 1.41 59.52 5.46
C LEU A 547 1.90 60.73 6.32
N LYS A 548 2.83 61.53 5.81
CA LYS A 548 3.25 62.76 6.48
C LYS A 548 2.10 63.72 6.69
N MET A 549 1.23 63.88 5.67
CA MET A 549 0.04 64.71 5.80
C MET A 549 -0.99 64.12 6.78
N LEU A 550 -1.15 62.81 6.82
CA LEU A 550 -1.99 62.13 7.82
C LEU A 550 -1.48 62.42 9.23
N ALA A 551 -0.16 62.29 9.44
CA ALA A 551 0.47 62.57 10.71
C ALA A 551 0.31 64.03 11.19
N GLN A 552 0.44 65.01 10.27
CA GLN A 552 0.25 66.44 10.60
C GLN A 552 -1.16 66.79 11.01
N ARG A 553 -2.15 66.01 10.59
CA ARG A 553 -3.58 66.25 10.84
C ARG A 553 -4.14 65.43 12.02
N SER A 554 -3.38 64.47 12.49
CA SER A 554 -3.81 63.62 13.58
C SER A 554 -3.87 64.40 14.91
N THR A 555 -4.91 64.19 15.68
CA THR A 555 -5.01 64.74 17.05
C THR A 555 -4.08 64.02 18.02
N ILE A 556 -3.65 62.83 17.72
CA ILE A 556 -2.65 62.05 18.46
C ILE A 556 -1.31 62.19 17.72
N PRO A 557 -0.20 62.47 18.40
CA PRO A 557 1.13 62.52 17.82
C PRO A 557 1.47 61.21 17.10
N ILE A 558 1.87 61.29 15.81
CA ILE A 558 2.31 60.13 15.00
C ILE A 558 3.79 60.26 14.71
N GLU A 559 4.60 59.30 15.16
CA GLU A 559 5.99 59.17 14.75
C GLU A 559 6.06 58.31 13.47
N LEU A 560 6.66 58.90 12.41
CA LEU A 560 6.77 58.29 11.10
C LEU A 560 8.22 57.92 10.79
N ASP A 561 8.49 56.63 10.55
CA ASP A 561 9.73 56.12 9.96
C ASP A 561 9.46 55.50 8.58
N VAL A 562 9.64 56.30 7.53
CA VAL A 562 9.37 55.91 6.13
C VAL A 562 10.70 55.68 5.42
N ARG A 563 11.02 54.41 5.13
CA ARG A 563 12.25 53.99 4.45
C ARG A 563 11.96 53.43 3.07
N THR A 564 11.23 54.19 2.27
CA THR A 564 10.96 53.87 0.85
C THR A 564 11.08 55.18 0.07
N ASP A 565 12.04 55.27 -0.84
CA ASP A 565 12.27 56.44 -1.68
C ASP A 565 11.63 56.30 -3.09
N GLU A 566 11.10 55.10 -3.44
CA GLU A 566 10.55 54.80 -4.75
C GLU A 566 9.01 54.71 -4.71
N ARG A 567 8.41 54.95 -5.87
CA ARG A 567 6.96 54.74 -6.07
C ARG A 567 6.64 53.27 -6.00
N LEU A 568 5.63 52.93 -5.19
CA LEU A 568 5.13 51.57 -5.08
C LEU A 568 3.99 51.34 -6.08
N PRO A 569 3.66 50.10 -6.42
CA PRO A 569 2.48 49.78 -7.21
C PRO A 569 1.24 50.46 -6.64
N HIS A 570 0.46 51.11 -7.45
CA HIS A 570 -0.70 51.94 -7.00
C HIS A 570 -1.67 51.20 -6.07
N PRO A 571 -2.04 49.93 -6.28
CA PRO A 571 -2.88 49.17 -5.35
C PRO A 571 -2.24 49.01 -3.94
N ILE A 572 -0.93 48.87 -3.88
CA ILE A 572 -0.18 48.73 -2.62
C ILE A 572 -0.14 50.06 -1.87
N GLU A 573 0.11 51.21 -2.57
CA GLU A 573 0.07 52.52 -1.95
C GLU A 573 -1.32 52.83 -1.36
N ILE A 574 -2.41 52.50 -2.07
CA ILE A 574 -3.78 52.68 -1.63
C ILE A 574 -4.04 51.81 -0.37
N ALA A 575 -3.66 50.56 -0.39
CA ALA A 575 -3.90 49.65 0.73
C ALA A 575 -3.13 50.11 1.95
N ALA A 576 -1.83 50.41 1.83
CA ALA A 576 -1.00 50.87 2.94
C ALA A 576 -1.51 52.17 3.56
N TYR A 577 -1.92 53.15 2.73
CA TYR A 577 -2.54 54.37 3.21
C TYR A 577 -3.86 54.14 3.95
N PHE A 578 -4.74 53.31 3.39
CA PHE A 578 -6.03 52.96 3.98
C PHE A 578 -5.86 52.25 5.34
N ILE A 579 -4.95 51.24 5.40
CA ILE A 579 -4.66 50.54 6.63
C ILE A 579 -4.15 51.48 7.71
N THR A 580 -3.24 52.40 7.36
CA THR A 580 -2.70 53.37 8.29
C THR A 580 -3.78 54.37 8.74
N SER A 581 -4.61 54.88 7.83
CA SER A 581 -5.70 55.80 8.13
C SER A 581 -6.75 55.19 9.09
N GLU A 582 -7.14 53.94 8.81
CA GLU A 582 -8.09 53.22 9.68
C GLU A 582 -7.52 52.91 11.07
N ALA A 583 -6.23 52.51 11.12
CA ALA A 583 -5.54 52.27 12.40
C ALA A 583 -5.47 53.56 13.23
N VAL A 584 -5.14 54.71 12.62
CA VAL A 584 -5.12 56.02 13.26
C VAL A 584 -6.53 56.41 13.73
N ALA A 585 -7.57 56.19 12.93
CA ALA A 585 -8.95 56.45 13.31
C ALA A 585 -9.40 55.58 14.49
N ASN A 586 -9.01 54.31 14.49
CA ASN A 586 -9.30 53.39 15.60
C ASN A 586 -8.58 53.80 16.89
N ALA A 587 -7.32 54.20 16.80
CA ALA A 587 -6.56 54.71 17.93
C ALA A 587 -7.21 55.97 18.53
N THR A 588 -7.66 56.88 17.66
CA THR A 588 -8.32 58.11 18.07
C THR A 588 -9.69 57.87 18.72
N LYS A 589 -10.50 56.97 18.17
CA LYS A 589 -11.89 56.75 18.60
C LYS A 589 -12.02 55.77 19.74
N HIS A 590 -11.14 54.78 19.82
CA HIS A 590 -11.35 53.60 20.66
C HIS A 590 -10.21 53.31 21.64
N ALA A 591 -8.97 53.71 21.32
CA ALA A 591 -7.82 53.27 22.09
C ALA A 591 -7.42 54.27 23.21
N ASN A 592 -7.88 55.50 23.19
CA ASN A 592 -7.43 56.58 24.10
C ASN A 592 -5.88 56.66 24.13
N ALA A 593 -5.25 56.47 22.99
CA ALA A 593 -3.80 56.47 22.84
C ALA A 593 -3.19 57.85 22.99
N SER A 594 -1.97 57.94 23.49
CA SER A 594 -1.22 59.19 23.59
C SER A 594 -0.21 59.38 22.44
N ARG A 595 0.15 58.28 21.76
CA ARG A 595 1.12 58.25 20.65
C ARG A 595 0.82 57.08 19.70
N ILE A 596 1.15 57.26 18.42
CA ILE A 596 1.10 56.24 17.40
C ILE A 596 2.46 56.20 16.69
N ASP A 597 3.05 55.02 16.56
CA ASP A 597 4.28 54.78 15.80
C ASP A 597 3.93 54.09 14.48
N VAL A 598 4.37 54.63 13.36
CA VAL A 598 4.18 54.07 12.01
C VAL A 598 5.53 53.91 11.33
N SER A 599 5.87 52.69 10.99
CA SER A 599 7.09 52.38 10.23
C SER A 599 6.77 51.68 8.91
N LEU A 600 7.44 52.10 7.85
CA LEU A 600 7.29 51.59 6.52
C LEU A 600 8.65 51.27 5.93
N ALA A 601 8.87 50.02 5.50
CA ALA A 601 10.14 49.57 4.90
C ALA A 601 9.90 48.60 3.76
N GLN A 602 10.69 48.70 2.71
CA GLN A 602 10.73 47.70 1.63
C GLN A 602 11.83 46.68 1.94
N ARG A 603 11.48 45.38 1.96
CA ARG A 603 12.42 44.27 2.17
C ARG A 603 12.01 43.07 1.33
N ASN A 604 12.99 42.44 0.67
CA ASN A 604 12.83 41.15 -0.06
C ASN A 604 11.60 41.11 -1.01
N GLY A 605 11.38 42.17 -1.81
CA GLY A 605 10.26 42.23 -2.75
C GLY A 605 8.89 42.46 -2.09
N SER A 606 8.85 42.84 -0.82
CA SER A 606 7.60 43.12 -0.08
C SER A 606 7.68 44.45 0.66
N LEU A 607 6.52 45.09 0.84
CA LEU A 607 6.34 46.24 1.71
C LEU A 607 5.97 45.75 3.11
N LEU A 608 6.76 46.12 4.12
CA LEU A 608 6.47 45.92 5.54
C LEU A 608 5.96 47.20 6.12
N LEU A 609 4.72 47.18 6.62
CA LEU A 609 4.07 48.29 7.35
C LEU A 609 3.78 47.85 8.78
N SER A 610 4.31 48.59 9.76
CA SER A 610 4.00 48.38 11.16
C SER A 610 3.39 49.63 11.78
N ILE A 611 2.28 49.45 12.45
CA ILE A 611 1.53 50.55 13.13
C ILE A 611 1.28 50.10 14.57
N ARG A 612 1.66 50.96 15.52
CA ARG A 612 1.49 50.66 16.95
C ARG A 612 0.95 51.90 17.70
N ASP A 613 -0.08 51.69 18.48
CA ASP A 613 -0.57 52.67 19.47
C ASP A 613 -0.25 52.21 20.89
N ASP A 614 -0.21 53.17 21.84
CA ASP A 614 0.03 52.96 23.26
C ASP A 614 -1.27 52.99 24.08
N GLY A 615 -2.41 52.76 23.47
CA GLY A 615 -3.72 52.88 24.07
C GLY A 615 -4.15 51.70 24.93
N VAL A 616 -5.47 51.61 25.20
CA VAL A 616 -6.04 50.61 26.12
C VAL A 616 -6.00 49.18 25.61
N GLY A 617 -5.76 48.96 24.29
CA GLY A 617 -5.74 47.65 23.68
C GLY A 617 -7.07 46.91 23.74
N GLY A 618 -7.05 45.57 23.57
CA GLY A 618 -8.24 44.70 23.62
C GLY A 618 -9.09 44.70 22.37
N ALA A 619 -8.51 45.05 21.21
CA ALA A 619 -9.19 44.98 19.94
C ALA A 619 -9.45 43.50 19.54
N ASP A 620 -10.69 43.16 19.24
CA ASP A 620 -11.12 41.84 18.84
C ASP A 620 -11.21 41.76 17.30
N ARG A 621 -10.44 40.86 16.69
CA ARG A 621 -10.41 40.61 15.24
C ARG A 621 -11.78 40.18 14.68
N THR A 622 -12.65 39.63 15.51
CA THR A 622 -13.96 39.10 15.10
C THR A 622 -15.11 40.09 15.32
N ARG A 623 -14.88 41.14 16.08
CA ARG A 623 -15.89 42.16 16.45
C ARG A 623 -15.54 43.50 15.85
N GLY A 624 -16.19 43.85 14.75
CA GLY A 624 -16.10 45.17 14.11
C GLY A 624 -15.76 45.10 12.63
N SER A 625 -16.44 45.94 11.83
CA SER A 625 -16.27 45.97 10.37
C SER A 625 -14.90 46.53 9.92
N GLY A 626 -14.20 47.30 10.76
CA GLY A 626 -12.93 47.94 10.43
C GLY A 626 -11.78 46.94 10.30
N LEU A 627 -11.52 46.12 11.32
CA LEU A 627 -10.42 45.14 11.29
C LEU A 627 -10.65 44.01 10.28
N VAL A 628 -11.90 43.57 10.12
CA VAL A 628 -12.27 42.58 9.08
C VAL A 628 -11.97 43.14 7.68
N GLY A 629 -12.36 44.41 7.42
CA GLY A 629 -12.08 45.06 6.14
C GLY A 629 -10.59 45.28 5.86
N LEU A 630 -9.76 45.48 6.90
CA LEU A 630 -8.29 45.54 6.76
C LEU A 630 -7.73 44.17 6.35
N THR A 631 -8.16 43.09 6.99
CA THR A 631 -7.73 41.74 6.69
C THR A 631 -8.11 41.35 5.25
N ASP A 632 -9.37 41.58 4.84
CA ASP A 632 -9.84 41.27 3.48
C ASP A 632 -9.04 42.06 2.41
N ARG A 633 -8.64 43.30 2.69
CA ARG A 633 -7.83 44.11 1.78
C ARG A 633 -6.40 43.59 1.63
N VAL A 634 -5.78 43.19 2.73
CA VAL A 634 -4.43 42.59 2.73
C VAL A 634 -4.43 41.26 2.00
N ASP A 635 -5.39 40.38 2.32
CA ASP A 635 -5.56 39.07 1.67
C ASP A 635 -5.79 39.21 0.15
N ALA A 636 -6.59 40.21 -0.27
CA ALA A 636 -6.85 40.45 -1.70
C ALA A 636 -5.60 40.82 -2.51
N LEU A 637 -4.57 41.33 -1.84
CA LEU A 637 -3.26 41.67 -2.44
C LEU A 637 -2.21 40.56 -2.21
N GLY A 638 -2.63 39.39 -1.67
CA GLY A 638 -1.71 38.29 -1.39
C GLY A 638 -0.77 38.56 -0.22
N GLY A 639 -1.09 39.55 0.62
CA GLY A 639 -0.33 39.93 1.81
C GLY A 639 -0.74 39.16 3.05
N THR A 640 -0.08 39.49 4.16
CA THR A 640 -0.42 38.99 5.50
C THR A 640 -0.55 40.14 6.49
N ILE A 641 -1.49 40.04 7.43
CA ILE A 641 -1.67 40.98 8.52
C ILE A 641 -1.67 40.24 9.85
N ASP A 642 -0.83 40.71 10.75
CA ASP A 642 -0.83 40.28 12.14
C ASP A 642 -1.27 41.41 13.07
N ILE A 643 -2.18 41.12 14.01
CA ILE A 643 -2.78 42.06 14.89
C ILE A 643 -2.63 41.57 16.32
N GLU A 644 -1.83 42.28 17.11
CA GLU A 644 -1.65 42.02 18.53
C GLU A 644 -2.28 43.15 19.32
N SER A 645 -3.27 42.88 20.17
CA SER A 645 -3.96 43.87 21.00
C SER A 645 -4.27 43.29 22.37
N THR A 646 -3.35 43.49 23.31
CA THR A 646 -3.50 43.03 24.68
C THR A 646 -4.10 44.18 25.53
N PRO A 647 -5.14 43.93 26.34
CA PRO A 647 -5.70 44.96 27.22
C PRO A 647 -4.61 45.62 28.09
N GLY A 648 -4.54 46.96 28.03
CA GLY A 648 -3.54 47.76 28.74
C GLY A 648 -2.18 47.90 28.10
N ALA A 649 -1.93 47.30 26.91
CA ALA A 649 -0.64 47.30 26.22
C ALA A 649 -0.65 47.95 24.81
N GLY A 650 -1.79 48.53 24.43
CA GLY A 650 -1.99 49.11 23.09
C GLY A 650 -2.32 48.08 22.02
N THR A 651 -2.31 48.54 20.76
CA THR A 651 -2.52 47.68 19.58
C THR A 651 -1.35 47.80 18.62
N SER A 652 -0.89 46.65 18.07
CA SER A 652 0.15 46.55 17.09
C SER A 652 -0.40 45.82 15.84
N LEU A 653 -0.27 46.45 14.66
CA LEU A 653 -0.58 45.87 13.37
C LEU A 653 0.71 45.74 12.59
N VAL A 654 0.99 44.54 12.10
CA VAL A 654 2.13 44.27 11.21
C VAL A 654 1.57 43.70 9.91
N VAL A 655 1.83 44.40 8.80
CA VAL A 655 1.32 44.05 7.46
C VAL A 655 2.47 43.85 6.52
N VAL A 656 2.42 42.76 5.74
CA VAL A 656 3.35 42.46 4.66
C VAL A 656 2.59 42.38 3.35
N LEU A 657 2.95 43.22 2.37
CA LEU A 657 2.34 43.27 1.04
C LEU A 657 3.39 42.95 -0.02
N PRO A 658 3.23 41.89 -0.84
CA PRO A 658 4.15 41.59 -1.93
C PRO A 658 4.08 42.67 -3.01
N LEU A 659 5.26 43.08 -3.54
CA LEU A 659 5.37 44.11 -4.57
C LEU A 659 5.27 43.53 -5.99
N ASP A 660 5.53 42.22 -6.14
CA ASP A 660 5.55 41.50 -7.42
C ASP A 660 4.17 40.91 -7.80
N ALA A 661 3.07 41.45 -7.30
CA ALA A 661 1.74 41.06 -7.76
C ALA A 661 1.60 41.53 -9.21
N GLU A 662 1.89 40.61 -10.18
CA GLU A 662 1.65 40.88 -11.61
C GLU A 662 0.24 41.44 -11.83
N PRO A 663 0.10 42.56 -12.56
CA PRO A 663 -1.21 42.97 -13.03
C PRO A 663 -1.64 41.94 -14.08
N MET A 664 -2.75 41.23 -13.84
CA MET A 664 -3.38 40.42 -14.87
C MET A 664 -3.60 41.34 -16.11
N GLN A 665 -2.94 40.97 -17.21
CA GLN A 665 -3.30 41.47 -18.54
C GLN A 665 -4.77 41.13 -18.82
N GLU A 666 -5.49 42.11 -19.33
CA GLU A 666 -6.89 42.02 -19.79
C GLU A 666 -7.08 40.91 -20.84
#